data_afd2e5d7861c9a3f6f368c768243a775
#
_entry.id   afd2e5d7861c9a3f6f368c768243a775
#
_cell.length_a   1.000
_cell.length_b   1.000
_cell.length_c   1.000
_cell.angle_alpha   90.00
_cell.angle_beta   90.00
_cell.angle_gamma   90.00
#
_symmetry.space_group_name_H-M   'P 1'
#
loop_
_entity.id
_entity.type
_entity.pdbx_description
1 polymer ?
#
loop_
_entity_poly.entity_id
_entity_poly.type
_entity_poly.pdbx_seq_one_letter_code
_entity_poly.pdbx_strand_id
1 'polypeptide(L)'
;MDENALHRKFLLNEGWDITNSARVKDPIDVHSLPGYDAKDWNHCDIPQTAFASEVSAGRVKDPFFADNLLRCEGTVYKTKPLFCNEEMPESSPYRNPWYFRKEFFLDGVPPHRKMWLCFDGINYSANLWINGKLFKTKDEFKGTFRRFCFDVTDVVKVSQRNVIELEVFPPSPTDLSISWADWNPYPPDKNMGIWQDVYLLVTGDIKVDSPCVQSRVNTGDDLAYLTIRVYVSNSSPMERSVNLLCRLEGDGRVIDVEKTFTLRGMERREVVLTPDEYPQLRLKHPRLWWPHDYGEPFLYTLSVFALSEGETSDAERINFGVCETTSLMNDEGSLLIKINGRPILVVGGGFAPDLFLRRDYENLRAQFALTKEMGLNTIRLEGKLVDDYFFNLADREGIMVIAGWNCGDVWEKWDKWTSETVEIASKSLEDQLLRLRRHPSIIMWMNGSDFHPPEEIERRYLAIEEKVGWNRPIVSSATAAPSSVSGPTGVRMPGPYDYVPPNYWYEATDLGGARGFLTEVGPGPSLPLKEELRRFIPEDKLWPINRVWDFHCGLGSFYDISRFYKALENRYGSPKDVDDFLWKAQLSMYETERAMFEAFVRNRYSSTGVIHWMLNNSWPSLIWHLYSYYLIGNASYYAVKKALEPLHIQYCYDDDSVIVINRTGVAHDNLKA
;
A
#
# COMPACT_ATOMS: atom_id res chain seq x y z
N MET A 1 -2.07 -27.34 23.49
CA MET A 1 -3.04 -27.09 22.42
C MET A 1 -2.33 -27.33 21.11
N ASP A 2 -2.99 -28.02 20.21
CA ASP A 2 -2.38 -28.47 18.96
C ASP A 2 -2.13 -27.26 18.06
N GLU A 3 -0.86 -26.96 17.72
CA GLU A 3 -0.50 -25.91 16.75
C GLU A 3 -1.12 -26.18 15.36
N ASN A 4 -1.55 -27.42 15.10
CA ASN A 4 -2.29 -27.82 13.91
C ASN A 4 -3.75 -27.33 13.89
N ALA A 5 -4.25 -26.71 14.97
CA ALA A 5 -5.60 -26.15 15.04
C ALA A 5 -5.70 -24.72 14.51
N LEU A 6 -4.55 -24.05 14.20
CA LEU A 6 -4.52 -22.77 13.53
C LEU A 6 -5.18 -22.87 12.14
N HIS A 7 -5.87 -21.82 11.72
CA HIS A 7 -6.57 -21.70 10.42
C HIS A 7 -6.02 -22.65 9.36
N ARG A 8 -6.79 -23.61 8.94
CA ARG A 8 -6.46 -24.35 7.73
C ARG A 8 -6.74 -23.45 6.52
N LYS A 9 -5.75 -22.59 6.22
CA LYS A 9 -5.76 -21.71 5.07
C LYS A 9 -5.03 -22.39 3.91
N PHE A 10 -5.76 -22.66 2.83
CA PHE A 10 -5.20 -23.23 1.60
C PHE A 10 -5.10 -22.12 0.57
N LEU A 11 -3.89 -21.63 0.31
CA LEU A 11 -3.65 -20.65 -0.76
C LEU A 11 -3.95 -21.27 -2.11
N LEU A 12 -4.66 -20.51 -2.94
CA LEU A 12 -5.00 -20.89 -4.32
C LEU A 12 -4.31 -19.98 -5.33
N ASN A 13 -3.14 -19.44 -5.01
CA ASN A 13 -2.46 -18.45 -5.85
C ASN A 13 -1.75 -19.04 -7.06
N GLU A 14 -1.32 -20.29 -7.02
CA GLU A 14 -0.54 -20.91 -8.09
C GLU A 14 -1.42 -21.54 -9.18
N GLY A 15 -0.92 -21.57 -10.43
CA GLY A 15 -1.47 -22.34 -11.52
C GLY A 15 -2.90 -21.97 -11.93
N TRP A 16 -3.11 -20.73 -12.29
CA TRP A 16 -4.34 -20.22 -12.90
C TRP A 16 -4.23 -20.21 -14.43
N ASP A 17 -5.34 -20.51 -15.10
CA ASP A 17 -5.48 -20.40 -16.55
C ASP A 17 -6.29 -19.14 -16.86
N ILE A 18 -5.72 -18.22 -17.64
CA ILE A 18 -6.28 -16.88 -17.88
C ILE A 18 -6.43 -16.65 -19.38
N THR A 19 -7.60 -16.17 -19.82
CA THR A 19 -7.84 -15.85 -21.21
C THR A 19 -8.93 -14.81 -21.42
N ASN A 20 -8.93 -14.16 -22.57
CA ASN A 20 -10.01 -13.28 -23.01
C ASN A 20 -11.26 -14.11 -23.39
N SER A 21 -12.44 -13.72 -22.91
CA SER A 21 -13.69 -14.42 -23.20
C SER A 21 -14.00 -14.54 -24.70
N ALA A 22 -13.59 -13.55 -25.51
CA ALA A 22 -13.78 -13.59 -26.96
C ALA A 22 -12.99 -14.69 -27.68
N ARG A 23 -11.98 -15.30 -27.02
CA ARG A 23 -11.18 -16.39 -27.55
C ARG A 23 -11.78 -17.78 -27.27
N VAL A 24 -12.76 -17.85 -26.36
CA VAL A 24 -13.37 -19.11 -25.92
C VAL A 24 -14.69 -19.33 -26.64
N LYS A 25 -14.87 -20.49 -27.20
CA LYS A 25 -16.10 -20.86 -27.94
C LYS A 25 -17.11 -21.59 -27.06
N ASP A 26 -16.60 -22.37 -26.12
CA ASP A 26 -17.46 -23.13 -25.21
C ASP A 26 -18.10 -22.18 -24.18
N PRO A 27 -19.34 -22.45 -23.76
CA PRO A 27 -19.98 -21.65 -22.73
C PRO A 27 -19.34 -21.88 -21.36
N ILE A 28 -19.46 -20.89 -20.48
CA ILE A 28 -18.75 -20.87 -19.19
C ILE A 28 -19.14 -22.03 -18.25
N ASP A 29 -20.36 -22.50 -18.31
CA ASP A 29 -20.84 -23.67 -17.55
C ASP A 29 -20.15 -24.99 -17.99
N VAL A 30 -19.52 -25.01 -19.17
CA VAL A 30 -18.73 -26.13 -19.67
C VAL A 30 -17.26 -25.98 -19.25
N HIS A 31 -16.63 -24.82 -19.52
CA HIS A 31 -15.20 -24.68 -19.22
C HIS A 31 -14.91 -24.43 -17.74
N SER A 32 -15.90 -24.11 -16.92
CA SER A 32 -15.77 -24.09 -15.46
C SER A 32 -15.99 -25.46 -14.77
N LEU A 33 -16.03 -26.55 -15.54
CA LEU A 33 -16.05 -27.92 -15.01
C LEU A 33 -14.63 -28.49 -14.85
N PRO A 34 -14.41 -29.41 -13.88
CA PRO A 34 -13.16 -30.14 -13.76
C PRO A 34 -12.81 -30.94 -15.03
N GLY A 35 -11.53 -30.89 -15.42
CA GLY A 35 -11.00 -31.63 -16.56
C GLY A 35 -11.17 -30.95 -17.94
N TYR A 36 -11.62 -29.70 -17.98
CA TYR A 36 -11.62 -28.93 -19.22
C TYR A 36 -10.18 -28.65 -19.70
N ASP A 37 -9.92 -28.78 -21.00
CA ASP A 37 -8.60 -28.55 -21.62
C ASP A 37 -8.38 -27.04 -21.88
N ALA A 38 -7.74 -26.36 -20.94
CA ALA A 38 -7.41 -24.94 -21.02
C ALA A 38 -5.98 -24.68 -21.54
N LYS A 39 -5.36 -25.62 -22.28
CA LYS A 39 -3.95 -25.55 -22.72
C LYS A 39 -3.58 -24.31 -23.52
N ASP A 40 -4.54 -23.71 -24.25
CA ASP A 40 -4.33 -22.51 -25.06
C ASP A 40 -4.49 -21.19 -24.25
N TRP A 41 -4.84 -21.28 -22.95
CA TRP A 41 -4.95 -20.16 -22.04
C TRP A 41 -3.56 -19.78 -21.49
N ASN A 42 -3.43 -18.58 -20.97
CA ASN A 42 -2.20 -18.14 -20.29
C ASN A 42 -2.13 -18.82 -18.92
N HIS A 43 -1.12 -19.67 -18.70
CA HIS A 43 -0.90 -20.33 -17.42
C HIS A 43 0.02 -19.47 -16.55
N CYS A 44 -0.44 -19.00 -15.39
CA CYS A 44 0.32 -18.14 -14.49
C CYS A 44 -0.23 -18.17 -13.07
N ASP A 45 0.56 -17.62 -12.16
CA ASP A 45 0.17 -17.45 -10.76
C ASP A 45 -0.53 -16.09 -10.57
N ILE A 46 -1.32 -15.97 -9.52
CA ILE A 46 -1.92 -14.71 -9.07
C ILE A 46 -1.16 -14.16 -7.83
N PRO A 47 -1.16 -12.84 -7.59
CA PRO A 47 -1.89 -11.78 -8.29
C PRO A 47 -1.47 -11.62 -9.74
N GLN A 48 -2.46 -11.43 -10.60
CA GLN A 48 -2.24 -11.24 -12.01
C GLN A 48 -3.37 -10.42 -12.62
N THR A 49 -3.02 -9.51 -13.53
CA THR A 49 -3.99 -8.79 -14.35
C THR A 49 -4.11 -9.43 -15.74
N ALA A 50 -5.15 -9.09 -16.48
CA ALA A 50 -5.34 -9.57 -17.83
C ALA A 50 -4.15 -9.23 -18.73
N PHE A 51 -3.70 -7.96 -18.72
CA PHE A 51 -2.54 -7.52 -19.51
C PHE A 51 -1.23 -8.18 -19.04
N ALA A 52 -1.01 -8.25 -17.72
CA ALA A 52 0.19 -8.89 -17.19
C ALA A 52 0.26 -10.37 -17.58
N SER A 53 -0.88 -11.08 -17.70
CA SER A 53 -0.90 -12.47 -18.16
C SER A 53 -0.45 -12.61 -19.62
N GLU A 54 -0.81 -11.66 -20.48
CA GLU A 54 -0.36 -11.62 -21.89
C GLU A 54 1.17 -11.35 -21.99
N VAL A 55 1.68 -10.46 -21.09
CA VAL A 55 3.11 -10.19 -21.00
C VAL A 55 3.87 -11.44 -20.54
N SER A 56 3.39 -12.10 -19.49
CA SER A 56 4.00 -13.31 -18.93
C SER A 56 4.01 -14.47 -19.92
N ALA A 57 2.96 -14.59 -20.75
CA ALA A 57 2.87 -15.57 -21.82
C ALA A 57 3.70 -15.22 -23.08
N GLY A 58 4.42 -14.09 -23.08
CA GLY A 58 5.22 -13.64 -24.22
C GLY A 58 4.40 -13.20 -25.44
N ARG A 59 3.09 -12.95 -25.27
CA ARG A 59 2.22 -12.49 -26.37
C ARG A 59 2.37 -11.00 -26.63
N VAL A 60 2.88 -10.25 -25.67
CA VAL A 60 3.19 -8.82 -25.74
C VAL A 60 4.70 -8.64 -25.61
N LYS A 61 5.30 -7.83 -26.50
CA LYS A 61 6.69 -7.42 -26.36
C LYS A 61 6.85 -6.65 -25.05
N ASP A 62 8.10 -6.67 -24.51
CA ASP A 62 8.39 -5.91 -23.28
C ASP A 62 7.75 -4.51 -23.36
N PRO A 63 6.70 -4.26 -22.58
CA PRO A 63 5.96 -3.00 -22.64
C PRO A 63 6.76 -1.81 -22.14
N PHE A 64 7.81 -2.04 -21.35
CA PHE A 64 8.67 -1.01 -20.78
C PHE A 64 9.84 -0.62 -21.70
N PHE A 65 10.09 -1.35 -22.78
CA PHE A 65 11.15 -1.01 -23.72
C PHE A 65 10.67 0.04 -24.74
N ALA A 66 11.39 1.13 -24.88
CA ALA A 66 11.07 2.26 -25.74
C ALA A 66 9.65 2.82 -25.48
N ASP A 67 8.86 2.97 -26.53
CA ASP A 67 7.45 3.38 -26.49
C ASP A 67 6.49 2.20 -26.74
N ASN A 68 6.92 0.96 -26.43
CA ASN A 68 6.12 -0.24 -26.72
C ASN A 68 4.75 -0.22 -26.06
N LEU A 69 4.67 0.30 -24.83
CA LEU A 69 3.39 0.38 -24.11
C LEU A 69 2.37 1.25 -24.87
N LEU A 70 2.82 2.30 -25.57
CA LEU A 70 1.95 3.13 -26.44
C LEU A 70 1.38 2.36 -27.64
N ARG A 71 2.00 1.27 -28.02
CA ARG A 71 1.64 0.44 -29.18
C ARG A 71 0.84 -0.80 -28.79
N CYS A 72 0.66 -1.02 -27.49
CA CYS A 72 -0.18 -2.12 -27.02
C CYS A 72 -1.63 -1.86 -27.39
N GLU A 73 -2.30 -2.90 -27.85
CA GLU A 73 -3.71 -2.82 -28.23
C GLU A 73 -4.55 -2.40 -27.00
N GLY A 74 -5.47 -1.49 -27.22
CA GLY A 74 -6.32 -0.96 -26.14
C GLY A 74 -5.71 0.18 -25.34
N THR A 75 -4.48 0.57 -25.63
CA THR A 75 -3.85 1.71 -24.93
C THR A 75 -4.48 3.03 -25.32
N VAL A 76 -4.81 3.85 -24.31
CA VAL A 76 -5.21 5.25 -24.47
C VAL A 76 -4.18 6.11 -23.76
N TYR A 77 -3.39 6.86 -24.54
CA TYR A 77 -2.50 7.87 -23.98
C TYR A 77 -2.95 9.24 -24.39
N LYS A 78 -3.22 10.08 -23.42
CA LYS A 78 -3.46 11.50 -23.62
C LYS A 78 -2.28 12.30 -23.09
N THR A 79 -2.00 13.39 -23.79
CA THR A 79 -0.92 14.32 -23.43
C THR A 79 -1.31 15.27 -22.29
N LYS A 80 -2.51 15.13 -21.73
CA LYS A 80 -3.01 15.95 -20.62
C LYS A 80 -3.37 15.09 -19.44
N PRO A 81 -3.15 15.58 -18.20
CA PRO A 81 -3.53 14.87 -16.99
C PRO A 81 -5.02 14.54 -17.02
N LEU A 82 -5.34 13.30 -16.67
CA LEU A 82 -6.69 12.79 -16.63
C LEU A 82 -7.00 12.36 -15.21
N PHE A 83 -7.75 13.16 -14.52
CA PHE A 83 -8.29 12.84 -13.21
C PHE A 83 -9.62 12.06 -13.30
N CYS A 84 -9.75 11.20 -14.28
CA CYS A 84 -10.89 10.30 -14.39
C CYS A 84 -10.51 9.10 -15.24
N ASN A 85 -10.92 7.94 -14.78
CA ASN A 85 -10.95 6.74 -15.59
C ASN A 85 -11.64 7.03 -16.94
N GLU A 86 -11.00 6.69 -18.05
CA GLU A 86 -11.57 6.91 -19.37
C GLU A 86 -12.10 5.62 -19.97
N GLU A 87 -13.03 5.78 -20.93
CA GLU A 87 -13.49 4.63 -21.71
C GLU A 87 -12.32 4.00 -22.46
N MET A 88 -12.27 2.67 -22.46
CA MET A 88 -11.36 1.93 -23.33
C MET A 88 -11.79 2.13 -24.79
N PRO A 89 -10.85 2.19 -25.77
CA PRO A 89 -11.18 2.22 -27.18
C PRO A 89 -12.11 1.05 -27.55
N GLU A 90 -12.99 1.26 -28.53
CA GLU A 90 -13.89 0.20 -29.02
C GLU A 90 -13.13 -1.04 -29.49
N SER A 91 -11.94 -0.86 -30.05
CA SER A 91 -11.05 -1.93 -30.50
C SER A 91 -10.31 -2.64 -29.37
N SER A 92 -10.39 -2.16 -28.12
CA SER A 92 -9.64 -2.76 -27.03
C SER A 92 -10.10 -4.17 -26.71
N PRO A 93 -9.20 -5.16 -26.68
CA PRO A 93 -9.53 -6.52 -26.28
C PRO A 93 -9.90 -6.62 -24.80
N TYR A 94 -9.54 -5.60 -24.01
CA TYR A 94 -9.82 -5.54 -22.58
C TYR A 94 -11.21 -4.99 -22.25
N ARG A 95 -12.00 -4.60 -23.24
CA ARG A 95 -13.44 -4.32 -23.05
C ARG A 95 -14.26 -5.58 -22.80
N ASN A 96 -13.77 -6.73 -23.26
CA ASN A 96 -14.38 -8.02 -22.98
C ASN A 96 -14.06 -8.46 -21.56
N PRO A 97 -14.92 -9.25 -20.92
CA PRO A 97 -14.57 -9.98 -19.72
C PRO A 97 -13.37 -10.90 -19.96
N TRP A 98 -12.62 -11.17 -18.90
CA TRP A 98 -11.54 -12.15 -18.91
C TRP A 98 -11.85 -13.27 -17.94
N TYR A 99 -11.57 -14.50 -18.35
CA TYR A 99 -11.72 -15.69 -17.54
C TYR A 99 -10.44 -15.96 -16.77
N PHE A 100 -10.59 -16.18 -15.47
CA PHE A 100 -9.55 -16.60 -14.52
C PHE A 100 -10.01 -17.92 -13.93
N ARG A 101 -9.44 -19.02 -14.38
CA ARG A 101 -9.85 -20.38 -14.02
C ARG A 101 -8.79 -21.05 -13.17
N LYS A 102 -9.20 -21.69 -12.08
CA LYS A 102 -8.35 -22.49 -11.20
C LYS A 102 -8.98 -23.85 -10.97
N GLU A 103 -8.30 -24.90 -11.41
CA GLU A 103 -8.63 -26.27 -11.01
C GLU A 103 -7.74 -26.66 -9.83
N PHE A 104 -8.34 -27.26 -8.79
CA PHE A 104 -7.65 -27.68 -7.58
C PHE A 104 -8.27 -28.94 -6.99
N PHE A 105 -7.46 -29.68 -6.24
CA PHE A 105 -7.88 -30.82 -5.46
C PHE A 105 -7.85 -30.46 -3.98
N LEU A 106 -8.96 -30.70 -3.29
CA LEU A 106 -9.08 -30.41 -1.86
C LEU A 106 -9.20 -31.72 -1.09
N ASP A 107 -8.27 -31.97 -0.17
CA ASP A 107 -8.28 -33.16 0.69
C ASP A 107 -8.04 -32.79 2.15
N GLY A 108 -8.29 -33.76 3.04
CA GLY A 108 -8.00 -33.63 4.46
C GLY A 108 -8.91 -32.64 5.22
N VAL A 109 -10.04 -32.24 4.66
CA VAL A 109 -11.04 -31.43 5.35
C VAL A 109 -11.92 -32.36 6.22
N PRO A 110 -11.95 -32.19 7.56
CA PRO A 110 -12.78 -33.01 8.42
C PRO A 110 -14.29 -32.83 8.11
N PRO A 111 -15.12 -33.88 8.35
CA PRO A 111 -16.58 -33.73 8.25
C PRO A 111 -17.09 -32.57 9.09
N HIS A 112 -18.21 -31.99 8.69
CA HIS A 112 -18.94 -30.94 9.42
C HIS A 112 -18.18 -29.62 9.57
N ARG A 113 -17.06 -29.42 8.84
CA ARG A 113 -16.38 -28.13 8.77
C ARG A 113 -17.00 -27.25 7.70
N LYS A 114 -16.99 -25.95 7.95
CA LYS A 114 -17.34 -24.90 6.99
C LYS A 114 -16.15 -24.59 6.10
N MET A 115 -16.41 -24.33 4.83
CA MET A 115 -15.41 -23.93 3.85
C MET A 115 -15.75 -22.55 3.29
N TRP A 116 -14.77 -21.65 3.36
CA TRP A 116 -14.92 -20.26 2.92
C TRP A 116 -13.95 -20.01 1.77
N LEU A 117 -14.47 -19.55 0.64
CA LEU A 117 -13.64 -19.06 -0.47
C LEU A 117 -13.48 -17.56 -0.32
N CYS A 118 -12.24 -17.13 -0.09
CA CYS A 118 -11.91 -15.76 0.23
C CYS A 118 -11.07 -15.13 -0.87
N PHE A 119 -11.35 -13.86 -1.18
CA PHE A 119 -10.64 -13.00 -2.12
C PHE A 119 -10.28 -11.70 -1.41
N ASP A 120 -9.00 -11.40 -1.34
CA ASP A 120 -8.51 -10.17 -0.70
C ASP A 120 -8.55 -8.95 -1.64
N GLY A 121 -8.74 -9.16 -2.95
CA GLY A 121 -8.95 -8.08 -3.92
C GLY A 121 -9.13 -8.55 -5.36
N ILE A 122 -10.16 -8.04 -6.00
CA ILE A 122 -10.39 -8.14 -7.46
C ILE A 122 -10.56 -6.73 -8.03
N ASN A 123 -10.24 -6.55 -9.29
CA ASN A 123 -10.46 -5.30 -9.99
C ASN A 123 -11.12 -5.57 -11.37
N TYR A 124 -12.40 -5.23 -11.61
CA TYR A 124 -13.25 -4.48 -10.70
C TYR A 124 -14.40 -5.32 -10.12
N SER A 125 -15.07 -6.13 -10.99
CA SER A 125 -16.19 -6.99 -10.62
C SER A 125 -16.08 -8.33 -11.32
N ALA A 126 -16.73 -9.38 -10.77
CA ALA A 126 -16.69 -10.70 -11.37
C ALA A 126 -17.98 -11.49 -11.14
N ASN A 127 -18.35 -12.31 -12.12
CA ASN A 127 -19.18 -13.46 -11.88
C ASN A 127 -18.28 -14.59 -11.37
N LEU A 128 -18.67 -15.24 -10.28
CA LEU A 128 -17.98 -16.39 -9.70
C LEU A 128 -18.73 -17.68 -10.03
N TRP A 129 -18.05 -18.58 -10.73
CA TRP A 129 -18.54 -19.91 -11.07
C TRP A 129 -17.79 -20.96 -10.26
N ILE A 130 -18.52 -21.95 -9.76
CA ILE A 130 -17.93 -23.08 -9.02
C ILE A 130 -18.50 -24.38 -9.61
N ASN A 131 -17.63 -25.25 -10.09
CA ASN A 131 -17.99 -26.55 -10.63
C ASN A 131 -19.14 -26.49 -11.67
N GLY A 132 -19.06 -25.57 -12.64
CA GLY A 132 -20.05 -25.39 -13.72
C GLY A 132 -21.31 -24.62 -13.33
N LYS A 133 -21.38 -24.04 -12.14
CA LYS A 133 -22.57 -23.30 -11.67
C LYS A 133 -22.22 -21.88 -11.26
N LEU A 134 -23.04 -20.92 -11.69
CA LEU A 134 -22.93 -19.54 -11.24
C LEU A 134 -23.25 -19.50 -9.73
N PHE A 135 -22.29 -19.01 -8.96
CA PHE A 135 -22.37 -18.92 -7.50
C PHE A 135 -22.59 -17.48 -7.01
N LYS A 136 -21.90 -16.50 -7.63
CA LYS A 136 -22.09 -15.07 -7.36
C LYS A 136 -22.08 -14.29 -8.66
N THR A 137 -22.93 -13.28 -8.72
CA THR A 137 -22.97 -12.35 -9.86
C THR A 137 -22.00 -11.18 -9.66
N LYS A 138 -21.65 -10.50 -10.74
CA LYS A 138 -20.79 -9.29 -10.71
C LYS A 138 -21.39 -8.15 -9.85
N ASP A 139 -22.71 -8.14 -9.60
CA ASP A 139 -23.33 -7.14 -8.76
C ASP A 139 -23.16 -7.44 -7.26
N GLU A 140 -22.96 -8.71 -6.91
CA GLU A 140 -22.66 -9.16 -5.55
C GLU A 140 -21.15 -9.17 -5.26
N PHE A 141 -20.32 -9.22 -6.31
CA PHE A 141 -18.88 -9.40 -6.22
C PHE A 141 -18.18 -8.28 -6.98
N LYS A 142 -18.09 -7.08 -6.38
CA LYS A 142 -17.45 -5.89 -6.97
C LYS A 142 -16.83 -4.97 -5.94
N GLY A 143 -15.78 -4.25 -6.37
CA GLY A 143 -15.05 -3.25 -5.59
C GLY A 143 -13.60 -3.65 -5.34
N THR A 144 -12.69 -2.82 -5.82
CA THR A 144 -11.23 -3.09 -5.84
C THR A 144 -10.64 -3.31 -4.45
N PHE A 145 -11.06 -2.51 -3.47
CA PHE A 145 -10.55 -2.58 -2.09
C PHE A 145 -11.49 -3.31 -1.13
N ARG A 146 -12.46 -4.05 -1.68
CA ARG A 146 -13.32 -4.95 -0.92
C ARG A 146 -12.60 -6.27 -0.67
N ARG A 147 -12.92 -6.89 0.48
CA ARG A 147 -12.51 -8.26 0.81
C ARG A 147 -13.75 -9.14 0.87
N PHE A 148 -13.72 -10.24 0.16
CA PHE A 148 -14.85 -11.15 0.07
C PHE A 148 -14.50 -12.50 0.66
N CYS A 149 -15.46 -13.10 1.38
CA CYS A 149 -15.31 -14.44 1.92
C CYS A 149 -16.69 -15.12 1.87
N PHE A 150 -16.85 -16.10 1.00
CA PHE A 150 -18.13 -16.75 0.69
C PHE A 150 -18.18 -18.15 1.29
N ASP A 151 -19.27 -18.53 1.94
CA ASP A 151 -19.51 -19.91 2.38
C ASP A 151 -19.74 -20.80 1.13
N VAL A 152 -18.78 -21.69 0.88
CA VAL A 152 -18.79 -22.62 -0.25
C VAL A 152 -18.92 -24.07 0.19
N THR A 153 -19.35 -24.30 1.44
CA THR A 153 -19.41 -25.62 2.08
C THR A 153 -20.20 -26.65 1.24
N ASP A 154 -21.32 -26.22 0.67
CA ASP A 154 -22.23 -27.12 -0.07
C ASP A 154 -21.85 -27.27 -1.56
N VAL A 155 -20.89 -26.49 -2.07
CA VAL A 155 -20.57 -26.45 -3.52
C VAL A 155 -19.16 -26.94 -3.84
N VAL A 156 -18.21 -26.82 -2.90
CA VAL A 156 -16.87 -27.38 -3.02
C VAL A 156 -16.87 -28.81 -2.51
N LYS A 157 -16.24 -29.71 -3.26
CA LYS A 157 -16.25 -31.17 -2.98
C LYS A 157 -14.92 -31.58 -2.37
N VAL A 158 -14.97 -32.17 -1.17
CA VAL A 158 -13.77 -32.75 -0.53
C VAL A 158 -13.38 -34.06 -1.22
N SER A 159 -12.07 -34.33 -1.30
CA SER A 159 -11.46 -35.50 -1.95
C SER A 159 -11.83 -35.65 -3.45
N GLN A 160 -12.10 -34.50 -4.10
CA GLN A 160 -12.37 -34.40 -5.53
C GLN A 160 -11.70 -33.19 -6.15
N ARG A 161 -11.63 -33.17 -7.49
CA ARG A 161 -11.26 -31.97 -8.23
C ARG A 161 -12.40 -30.96 -8.21
N ASN A 162 -12.04 -29.72 -8.04
CA ASN A 162 -12.94 -28.57 -8.08
C ASN A 162 -12.42 -27.54 -9.07
N VAL A 163 -13.30 -26.73 -9.58
CA VAL A 163 -12.95 -25.55 -10.37
C VAL A 163 -13.62 -24.34 -9.76
N ILE A 164 -12.86 -23.28 -9.58
CA ILE A 164 -13.37 -21.92 -9.42
C ILE A 164 -12.98 -21.15 -10.67
N GLU A 165 -13.92 -20.39 -11.19
CA GLU A 165 -13.68 -19.54 -12.35
C GLU A 165 -14.35 -18.19 -12.16
N LEU A 166 -13.58 -17.14 -12.41
CA LEU A 166 -14.07 -15.77 -12.41
C LEU A 166 -14.18 -15.28 -13.85
N GLU A 167 -15.33 -14.77 -14.20
CA GLU A 167 -15.52 -13.90 -15.36
C GLU A 167 -15.36 -12.47 -14.89
N VAL A 168 -14.14 -11.93 -15.02
CA VAL A 168 -13.77 -10.59 -14.52
C VAL A 168 -14.11 -9.53 -15.55
N PHE A 169 -14.83 -8.50 -15.13
CA PHE A 169 -15.24 -7.37 -15.96
C PHE A 169 -14.32 -6.18 -15.77
N PRO A 170 -13.99 -5.43 -16.84
CA PRO A 170 -13.17 -4.23 -16.73
C PRO A 170 -13.88 -3.15 -15.92
N PRO A 171 -13.11 -2.30 -15.22
CA PRO A 171 -13.68 -1.13 -14.56
C PRO A 171 -14.26 -0.15 -15.60
N SER A 172 -15.42 0.41 -15.27
CA SER A 172 -16.01 1.55 -15.98
C SER A 172 -15.35 2.86 -15.55
N PRO A 173 -15.55 3.97 -16.28
CA PRO A 173 -15.02 5.28 -15.89
C PRO A 173 -15.50 5.82 -14.54
N THR A 174 -16.59 5.27 -14.00
CA THR A 174 -17.17 5.70 -12.72
C THR A 174 -16.90 4.73 -11.57
N ASP A 175 -16.16 3.65 -11.81
CA ASP A 175 -15.84 2.65 -10.80
C ASP A 175 -14.64 3.06 -9.94
N LEU A 176 -14.71 2.77 -8.64
CA LEU A 176 -13.63 2.98 -7.68
C LEU A 176 -12.53 1.92 -7.85
N SER A 177 -11.88 1.97 -9.00
CA SER A 177 -10.83 1.03 -9.40
C SER A 177 -9.44 1.47 -8.91
N ILE A 178 -8.40 0.69 -9.23
CA ILE A 178 -7.01 1.12 -9.07
C ILE A 178 -6.78 2.34 -9.94
N SER A 179 -6.34 3.41 -9.30
CA SER A 179 -6.01 4.67 -9.93
C SER A 179 -4.49 4.80 -10.08
N TRP A 180 -4.07 5.27 -11.23
CA TRP A 180 -2.72 5.74 -11.45
C TRP A 180 -2.77 7.26 -11.58
N ALA A 181 -1.98 7.94 -10.76
CA ALA A 181 -1.91 9.39 -10.79
C ALA A 181 -1.55 9.93 -12.18
N ASP A 182 -1.85 11.19 -12.41
CA ASP A 182 -1.73 11.91 -13.70
C ASP A 182 -0.35 11.86 -14.36
N TRP A 183 0.67 11.42 -13.64
CA TRP A 183 2.06 11.29 -14.12
C TRP A 183 2.46 9.87 -14.56
N ASN A 184 1.68 8.84 -14.22
CA ASN A 184 1.95 7.45 -14.64
C ASN A 184 1.22 7.11 -15.96
N PRO A 185 1.79 6.26 -16.80
CA PRO A 185 1.03 5.61 -17.85
C PRO A 185 -0.04 4.68 -17.28
N TYR A 186 -1.10 4.44 -18.04
CA TYR A 186 -2.15 3.50 -17.65
C TYR A 186 -1.91 2.13 -18.27
N PRO A 187 -2.11 1.03 -17.53
CA PRO A 187 -2.17 -0.30 -18.12
C PRO A 187 -3.34 -0.41 -19.09
N PRO A 188 -3.18 -1.06 -20.25
CA PRO A 188 -4.23 -1.18 -21.28
C PRO A 188 -5.52 -1.82 -20.77
N ASP A 189 -5.41 -2.72 -19.79
CA ASP A 189 -6.51 -3.43 -19.13
C ASP A 189 -7.06 -2.72 -17.88
N LYS A 190 -6.53 -1.57 -17.53
CA LYS A 190 -6.85 -0.86 -16.27
C LYS A 190 -6.68 -1.73 -15.03
N ASN A 191 -5.67 -2.59 -15.03
CA ASN A 191 -5.42 -3.59 -13.98
C ASN A 191 -6.60 -4.54 -13.70
N MET A 192 -7.42 -4.85 -14.70
CA MET A 192 -8.49 -5.84 -14.57
C MET A 192 -7.92 -7.21 -14.20
N GLY A 193 -8.39 -7.81 -13.11
CA GLY A 193 -7.94 -9.13 -12.69
C GLY A 193 -8.03 -9.39 -11.19
N ILE A 194 -7.31 -10.43 -10.76
CA ILE A 194 -7.16 -10.80 -9.34
C ILE A 194 -5.84 -10.19 -8.86
N TRP A 195 -5.90 -9.14 -8.06
CA TRP A 195 -4.70 -8.38 -7.69
C TRP A 195 -4.22 -8.61 -6.25
N GLN A 196 -4.93 -9.47 -5.50
CA GLN A 196 -4.59 -9.91 -4.14
C GLN A 196 -4.75 -11.43 -4.01
N ASP A 197 -4.55 -11.96 -2.80
CA ASP A 197 -4.63 -13.41 -2.55
C ASP A 197 -6.04 -13.98 -2.72
N VAL A 198 -6.06 -15.26 -3.16
CA VAL A 198 -7.25 -16.13 -3.12
C VAL A 198 -6.93 -17.37 -2.28
N TYR A 199 -7.85 -17.74 -1.40
CA TYR A 199 -7.64 -18.89 -0.53
C TYR A 199 -8.95 -19.53 -0.07
N LEU A 200 -8.85 -20.81 0.29
CA LEU A 200 -9.89 -21.50 1.06
C LEU A 200 -9.52 -21.46 2.55
N LEU A 201 -10.51 -21.14 3.37
CA LEU A 201 -10.42 -21.20 4.82
C LEU A 201 -11.38 -22.28 5.33
N VAL A 202 -10.91 -23.11 6.26
CA VAL A 202 -11.72 -24.18 6.87
C VAL A 202 -11.90 -23.91 8.35
N THR A 203 -13.16 -23.78 8.79
CA THR A 203 -13.53 -23.49 10.19
C THR A 203 -14.58 -24.46 10.70
N GLY A 204 -14.91 -24.39 11.98
CA GLY A 204 -16.21 -24.89 12.48
C GLY A 204 -17.32 -23.87 12.25
N ASP A 205 -18.40 -24.00 13.03
CA ASP A 205 -19.53 -23.06 12.98
C ASP A 205 -19.15 -21.65 13.46
N ILE A 206 -18.18 -21.56 14.36
CA ILE A 206 -17.65 -20.29 14.88
C ILE A 206 -16.41 -19.91 14.12
N LYS A 207 -16.40 -18.71 13.56
CA LYS A 207 -15.29 -18.10 12.84
C LYS A 207 -14.78 -16.87 13.58
N VAL A 208 -13.46 -16.71 13.69
CA VAL A 208 -12.78 -15.48 14.14
C VAL A 208 -12.34 -14.66 12.94
N ASP A 209 -12.32 -13.34 13.10
CA ASP A 209 -11.98 -12.42 12.01
C ASP A 209 -11.38 -11.13 12.56
N SER A 210 -10.40 -10.58 11.83
CA SER A 210 -9.80 -9.26 12.06
C SER A 210 -9.33 -8.99 13.51
N PRO A 211 -8.62 -9.93 14.18
CA PRO A 211 -8.09 -9.68 15.51
C PRO A 211 -7.08 -8.55 15.48
N CYS A 212 -7.07 -7.73 16.52
CA CYS A 212 -6.04 -6.71 16.72
C CYS A 212 -5.81 -6.43 18.20
N VAL A 213 -4.63 -5.90 18.52
CA VAL A 213 -4.28 -5.38 19.84
C VAL A 213 -4.01 -3.88 19.70
N GLN A 214 -4.73 -3.10 20.47
CA GLN A 214 -4.51 -1.67 20.60
C GLN A 214 -3.82 -1.36 21.91
N SER A 215 -2.89 -0.42 21.91
CA SER A 215 -2.10 -0.08 23.08
C SER A 215 -2.27 1.40 23.45
N ARG A 216 -2.35 1.68 24.74
CA ARG A 216 -2.05 2.98 25.34
C ARG A 216 -0.77 2.84 26.14
N VAL A 217 0.18 3.74 25.95
CA VAL A 217 1.51 3.64 26.55
C VAL A 217 1.73 4.79 27.53
N ASN A 218 2.03 4.47 28.77
CA ASN A 218 2.48 5.42 29.79
C ASN A 218 3.97 5.16 30.05
N THR A 219 4.81 5.93 29.39
CA THR A 219 6.27 5.82 29.52
C THR A 219 6.79 6.29 30.86
N GLY A 220 6.06 7.17 31.58
CA GLY A 220 6.42 7.63 32.92
C GLY A 220 6.31 6.54 33.98
N ASP A 221 5.32 5.65 33.85
CA ASP A 221 5.08 4.53 34.77
C ASP A 221 5.61 3.20 34.20
N ASP A 222 6.23 3.22 33.02
CA ASP A 222 6.70 2.04 32.29
C ASP A 222 5.61 0.97 32.17
N LEU A 223 4.44 1.39 31.69
CA LEU A 223 3.21 0.61 31.64
C LEU A 223 2.50 0.75 30.30
N ALA A 224 1.98 -0.36 29.78
CA ALA A 224 1.05 -0.35 28.63
C ALA A 224 -0.28 -0.97 29.00
N TYR A 225 -1.36 -0.38 28.47
CA TYR A 225 -2.73 -0.87 28.58
C TYR A 225 -3.16 -1.44 27.24
N LEU A 226 -3.40 -2.75 27.19
CA LEU A 226 -3.73 -3.47 25.97
C LEU A 226 -5.24 -3.68 25.87
N THR A 227 -5.81 -3.43 24.70
CA THR A 227 -7.19 -3.77 24.38
C THR A 227 -7.19 -4.73 23.19
N ILE A 228 -7.75 -5.92 23.36
CA ILE A 228 -7.90 -6.90 22.28
C ILE A 228 -9.29 -6.72 21.66
N ARG A 229 -9.34 -6.66 20.33
CA ARG A 229 -10.58 -6.61 19.56
C ARG A 229 -10.58 -7.75 18.56
N VAL A 230 -11.69 -8.47 18.44
CA VAL A 230 -11.86 -9.56 17.48
C VAL A 230 -13.33 -9.70 17.09
N TYR A 231 -13.61 -9.88 15.83
CA TYR A 231 -14.94 -10.27 15.38
C TYR A 231 -15.08 -11.79 15.50
N VAL A 232 -16.22 -12.21 16.05
CA VAL A 232 -16.59 -13.61 16.13
C VAL A 232 -17.96 -13.79 15.50
N SER A 233 -18.09 -14.75 14.61
CA SER A 233 -19.34 -15.03 13.91
C SER A 233 -19.76 -16.49 14.05
N ASN A 234 -21.06 -16.70 14.22
CA ASN A 234 -21.70 -18.01 14.21
C ASN A 234 -22.36 -18.22 12.84
N SER A 235 -21.86 -19.14 12.06
CA SER A 235 -22.41 -19.51 10.73
C SER A 235 -23.51 -20.60 10.80
N SER A 236 -23.74 -21.13 11.99
CA SER A 236 -24.86 -22.06 12.22
C SER A 236 -26.19 -21.29 12.37
N PRO A 237 -27.32 -21.84 11.94
CA PRO A 237 -28.64 -21.28 12.28
C PRO A 237 -29.00 -21.43 13.77
N MET A 238 -28.29 -22.28 14.50
CA MET A 238 -28.51 -22.53 15.93
C MET A 238 -27.63 -21.63 16.79
N GLU A 239 -28.06 -21.32 17.99
CA GLU A 239 -27.25 -20.66 19.00
C GLU A 239 -26.05 -21.55 19.38
N ARG A 240 -24.90 -20.91 19.59
CA ARG A 240 -23.65 -21.56 20.01
C ARG A 240 -23.05 -20.88 21.23
N SER A 241 -22.61 -21.68 22.20
CA SER A 241 -21.71 -21.21 23.25
C SER A 241 -20.28 -21.16 22.73
N VAL A 242 -19.60 -20.06 22.98
CA VAL A 242 -18.22 -19.82 22.54
C VAL A 242 -17.33 -19.56 23.76
N ASN A 243 -16.25 -20.29 23.89
CA ASN A 243 -15.15 -19.92 24.76
C ASN A 243 -14.03 -19.33 23.88
N LEU A 244 -13.79 -18.03 24.03
CA LEU A 244 -12.75 -17.31 23.31
C LEU A 244 -11.51 -17.21 24.18
N LEU A 245 -10.41 -17.86 23.76
CA LEU A 245 -9.09 -17.76 24.38
C LEU A 245 -8.20 -16.86 23.53
N CYS A 246 -7.70 -15.80 24.12
CA CYS A 246 -6.69 -14.89 23.54
C CYS A 246 -5.37 -15.10 24.29
N ARG A 247 -4.35 -15.57 23.59
CA ARG A 247 -2.99 -15.78 24.11
C ARG A 247 -2.04 -14.76 23.51
N LEU A 248 -1.44 -13.93 24.36
CA LEU A 248 -0.38 -12.99 23.98
C LEU A 248 0.98 -13.59 24.39
N GLU A 249 1.93 -13.57 23.47
CA GLU A 249 3.28 -14.11 23.67
C GLU A 249 4.33 -13.12 23.20
N GLY A 250 5.40 -12.97 23.97
CA GLY A 250 6.54 -12.11 23.63
C GLY A 250 7.30 -11.67 24.87
N ASP A 251 8.55 -11.27 24.69
CA ASP A 251 9.43 -10.81 25.78
C ASP A 251 9.51 -11.78 26.97
N GLY A 252 9.51 -13.09 26.68
CA GLY A 252 9.52 -14.15 27.69
C GLY A 252 8.24 -14.31 28.49
N ARG A 253 7.14 -13.71 28.06
CA ARG A 253 5.84 -13.70 28.76
C ARG A 253 4.78 -14.43 27.94
N VAL A 254 3.83 -15.03 28.67
CA VAL A 254 2.59 -15.59 28.14
C VAL A 254 1.45 -15.06 28.98
N ILE A 255 0.46 -14.47 28.32
CA ILE A 255 -0.73 -13.90 28.97
C ILE A 255 -1.96 -14.48 28.29
N ASP A 256 -2.76 -15.22 29.04
CA ASP A 256 -4.02 -15.80 28.58
C ASP A 256 -5.19 -14.97 29.11
N VAL A 257 -6.13 -14.68 28.21
CA VAL A 257 -7.40 -14.02 28.52
C VAL A 257 -8.52 -14.85 27.93
N GLU A 258 -9.48 -15.23 28.74
CA GLU A 258 -10.63 -16.05 28.32
C GLU A 258 -11.94 -15.32 28.55
N LYS A 259 -12.87 -15.47 27.60
CA LYS A 259 -14.23 -14.99 27.71
C LYS A 259 -15.22 -16.00 27.13
N THR A 260 -16.20 -16.40 27.95
CA THR A 260 -17.30 -17.27 27.51
C THR A 260 -18.55 -16.44 27.27
N PHE A 261 -19.17 -16.64 26.12
CA PHE A 261 -20.45 -15.98 25.74
C PHE A 261 -21.21 -16.83 24.74
N THR A 262 -22.43 -16.40 24.46
CA THR A 262 -23.32 -17.08 23.50
C THR A 262 -23.53 -16.19 22.28
N LEU A 263 -23.50 -16.79 21.08
CA LEU A 263 -23.88 -16.17 19.81
C LEU A 263 -25.16 -16.80 19.28
N ARG A 264 -26.14 -15.97 18.91
CA ARG A 264 -27.32 -16.44 18.20
C ARG A 264 -26.93 -17.04 16.84
N GLY A 265 -27.83 -17.80 16.26
CA GLY A 265 -27.64 -18.26 14.88
C GLY A 265 -27.41 -17.10 13.91
N MET A 266 -26.43 -17.22 13.03
CA MET A 266 -26.05 -16.22 12.03
C MET A 266 -25.61 -14.86 12.60
N GLU A 267 -25.27 -14.78 13.90
CA GLU A 267 -24.78 -13.54 14.53
C GLU A 267 -23.29 -13.32 14.27
N ARG A 268 -22.91 -12.07 13.98
CA ARG A 268 -21.55 -11.57 14.00
C ARG A 268 -21.43 -10.48 15.05
N ARG A 269 -20.45 -10.59 15.95
CA ARG A 269 -20.23 -9.66 17.08
C ARG A 269 -18.77 -9.32 17.21
N GLU A 270 -18.45 -8.04 17.48
CA GLU A 270 -17.13 -7.66 17.96
C GLU A 270 -17.03 -7.95 19.47
N VAL A 271 -16.03 -8.71 19.86
CA VAL A 271 -15.65 -8.96 21.25
C VAL A 271 -14.47 -8.05 21.58
N VAL A 272 -14.64 -7.26 22.64
CA VAL A 272 -13.62 -6.34 23.14
C VAL A 272 -13.23 -6.81 24.53
N LEU A 273 -11.90 -6.99 24.76
CA LEU A 273 -11.32 -7.35 26.05
C LEU A 273 -10.41 -6.21 26.50
N THR A 274 -10.77 -5.58 27.61
CA THR A 274 -10.12 -4.35 28.11
C THR A 274 -9.28 -4.60 29.36
N PRO A 275 -8.29 -3.76 29.67
CA PRO A 275 -7.49 -3.90 30.88
C PRO A 275 -8.27 -3.61 32.18
N ASP A 276 -9.48 -3.05 32.10
CA ASP A 276 -10.35 -2.86 33.25
C ASP A 276 -11.11 -4.15 33.60
N GLU A 277 -11.53 -4.90 32.58
CA GLU A 277 -12.17 -6.21 32.74
C GLU A 277 -11.11 -7.31 33.00
N TYR A 278 -9.91 -7.18 32.40
CA TYR A 278 -8.81 -8.16 32.47
C TYR A 278 -7.51 -7.46 32.90
N PRO A 279 -7.21 -7.37 34.21
CA PRO A 279 -6.03 -6.65 34.73
C PRO A 279 -4.69 -7.15 34.18
N GLN A 280 -4.59 -8.41 33.73
CA GLN A 280 -3.37 -8.97 33.10
C GLN A 280 -3.03 -8.28 31.75
N LEU A 281 -3.97 -7.54 31.14
CA LEU A 281 -3.72 -6.71 29.97
C LEU A 281 -3.04 -5.37 30.30
N ARG A 282 -2.71 -5.13 31.58
CA ARG A 282 -1.83 -4.06 32.06
C ARG A 282 -0.40 -4.57 32.07
N LEU A 283 0.33 -4.32 30.99
CA LEU A 283 1.67 -4.85 30.78
C LEU A 283 2.72 -3.93 31.40
N LYS A 284 3.41 -4.40 32.47
CA LYS A 284 4.51 -3.67 33.11
C LYS A 284 5.82 -3.94 32.36
N HIS A 285 6.65 -2.91 32.23
CA HIS A 285 7.94 -2.96 31.53
C HIS A 285 7.81 -3.59 30.14
N PRO A 286 6.93 -3.05 29.24
CA PRO A 286 6.75 -3.63 27.91
C PRO A 286 7.94 -3.32 27.02
N ARG A 287 8.36 -4.27 26.17
CA ARG A 287 9.17 -3.91 25.01
C ARG A 287 8.27 -3.22 24.00
N LEU A 288 8.57 -1.96 23.72
CA LEU A 288 7.77 -1.15 22.82
C LEU A 288 8.21 -1.37 21.36
N TRP A 289 7.28 -1.24 20.43
CA TRP A 289 7.60 -1.09 19.02
C TRP A 289 8.02 0.36 18.74
N TRP A 290 9.12 0.51 18.00
CA TRP A 290 9.63 1.79 17.55
C TRP A 290 9.98 1.76 16.05
N PRO A 291 9.93 2.90 15.34
CA PRO A 291 10.60 3.04 14.06
C PRO A 291 12.10 2.76 14.22
N HIS A 292 12.71 2.18 13.20
CA HIS A 292 14.08 1.64 13.25
C HIS A 292 15.16 2.65 13.66
N ASP A 293 14.94 3.96 13.42
CA ASP A 293 15.85 5.05 13.77
C ASP A 293 15.56 5.65 15.17
N TYR A 294 14.52 5.20 15.86
CA TYR A 294 14.15 5.61 17.23
C TYR A 294 14.26 4.49 18.25
N GLY A 295 14.35 3.23 17.81
CA GLY A 295 14.46 2.06 18.68
C GLY A 295 14.26 0.74 17.95
N GLU A 296 13.94 -0.30 18.69
CA GLU A 296 13.70 -1.64 18.15
C GLU A 296 12.23 -1.82 17.75
N PRO A 297 11.93 -2.36 16.55
CA PRO A 297 10.56 -2.68 16.13
C PRO A 297 10.12 -4.03 16.73
N PHE A 298 9.99 -4.10 18.06
CA PHE A 298 9.66 -5.33 18.75
C PHE A 298 8.21 -5.75 18.55
N LEU A 299 7.99 -7.01 18.17
CA LEU A 299 6.67 -7.58 17.94
C LEU A 299 6.36 -8.69 18.93
N TYR A 300 5.15 -8.65 19.46
CA TYR A 300 4.48 -9.74 20.18
C TYR A 300 3.60 -10.54 19.23
N THR A 301 3.11 -11.68 19.67
CA THR A 301 2.14 -12.50 18.97
C THR A 301 0.83 -12.55 19.76
N LEU A 302 -0.30 -12.44 19.06
CA LEU A 302 -1.62 -12.77 19.57
C LEU A 302 -2.13 -14.01 18.83
N SER A 303 -2.45 -15.07 19.57
CA SER A 303 -3.18 -16.23 19.09
C SER A 303 -4.61 -16.19 19.67
N VAL A 304 -5.61 -16.23 18.81
CA VAL A 304 -7.02 -16.24 19.19
C VAL A 304 -7.59 -17.61 18.85
N PHE A 305 -8.21 -18.28 19.82
CA PHE A 305 -8.87 -19.57 19.64
C PHE A 305 -10.35 -19.43 20.02
N ALA A 306 -11.24 -19.78 19.11
CA ALA A 306 -12.67 -19.90 19.39
C ALA A 306 -13.03 -21.37 19.57
N LEU A 307 -13.36 -21.77 20.79
CA LEU A 307 -13.79 -23.11 21.11
C LEU A 307 -15.33 -23.14 21.21
N SER A 308 -15.93 -24.16 20.63
CA SER A 308 -17.37 -24.43 20.73
C SER A 308 -17.59 -25.93 20.80
N GLU A 309 -18.54 -26.37 21.64
CA GLU A 309 -18.84 -27.79 21.83
C GLU A 309 -17.63 -28.66 22.24
N GLY A 310 -16.63 -28.05 22.91
CA GLY A 310 -15.43 -28.74 23.37
C GLY A 310 -14.32 -28.87 22.34
N GLU A 311 -14.49 -28.37 21.12
CA GLU A 311 -13.51 -28.39 20.05
C GLU A 311 -13.10 -26.98 19.61
N THR A 312 -11.90 -26.83 19.08
CA THR A 312 -11.47 -25.62 18.42
C THR A 312 -12.22 -25.47 17.08
N SER A 313 -13.14 -24.50 17.04
CA SER A 313 -13.88 -24.17 15.84
C SER A 313 -13.04 -23.40 14.85
N ASP A 314 -12.29 -22.41 15.33
CA ASP A 314 -11.42 -21.56 14.53
C ASP A 314 -10.28 -20.99 15.36
N ALA A 315 -9.16 -20.62 14.71
CA ALA A 315 -8.04 -19.99 15.38
C ALA A 315 -7.28 -19.08 14.41
N GLU A 316 -6.89 -17.87 14.84
CA GLU A 316 -6.11 -16.94 14.08
C GLU A 316 -4.89 -16.48 14.89
N ARG A 317 -3.75 -16.29 14.20
CA ARG A 317 -2.51 -15.78 14.80
C ARG A 317 -2.03 -14.55 14.05
N ILE A 318 -1.73 -13.49 14.80
CA ILE A 318 -1.18 -12.24 14.28
C ILE A 318 0.04 -11.79 15.08
N ASN A 319 0.90 -10.99 14.44
CA ASN A 319 1.89 -10.20 15.16
C ASN A 319 1.32 -8.82 15.46
N PHE A 320 1.76 -8.21 16.57
CA PHE A 320 1.41 -6.84 16.93
C PHE A 320 2.57 -6.17 17.69
N GLY A 321 2.67 -4.85 17.61
CA GLY A 321 3.61 -4.07 18.41
C GLY A 321 2.88 -3.35 19.55
N VAL A 322 3.48 -3.30 20.73
CA VAL A 322 3.01 -2.41 21.80
C VAL A 322 3.45 -1.00 21.44
N CYS A 323 2.51 -0.22 20.90
CA CYS A 323 2.77 1.10 20.33
C CYS A 323 1.54 1.99 20.43
N GLU A 324 1.73 3.23 20.84
CA GLU A 324 0.71 4.27 20.79
C GLU A 324 1.16 5.37 19.81
N THR A 325 0.37 5.60 18.77
CA THR A 325 0.58 6.67 17.80
C THR A 325 -0.46 7.76 18.01
N THR A 326 -0.01 8.97 18.28
CA THR A 326 -0.86 10.15 18.45
C THR A 326 -0.35 11.31 17.59
N SER A 327 -1.16 12.33 17.43
CA SER A 327 -0.75 13.58 16.78
C SER A 327 -1.25 14.80 17.53
N LEU A 328 -0.58 15.91 17.28
CA LEU A 328 -1.01 17.23 17.72
C LEU A 328 -0.58 18.28 16.68
N MET A 329 -1.20 19.45 16.70
CA MET A 329 -0.69 20.60 15.99
C MET A 329 0.38 21.27 16.84
N ASN A 330 1.55 21.57 16.21
CA ASN A 330 2.55 22.41 16.87
C ASN A 330 2.13 23.89 16.85
N ASP A 331 2.94 24.77 17.45
CA ASP A 331 2.66 26.19 17.55
C ASP A 331 2.57 26.90 16.17
N GLU A 332 3.12 26.29 15.13
CA GLU A 332 3.06 26.79 13.75
C GLU A 332 1.88 26.18 12.96
N GLY A 333 1.01 25.39 13.60
CA GLY A 333 -0.14 24.73 12.96
C GLY A 333 0.23 23.53 12.10
N SER A 334 1.41 22.96 12.27
CA SER A 334 1.86 21.77 11.56
C SER A 334 1.60 20.49 12.36
N LEU A 335 1.17 19.44 11.67
CA LEU A 335 0.91 18.13 12.29
C LEU A 335 2.22 17.51 12.80
N LEU A 336 2.27 17.19 14.08
CA LEU A 336 3.37 16.50 14.72
C LEU A 336 2.93 15.11 15.17
N ILE A 337 3.58 14.08 14.63
CA ILE A 337 3.35 12.69 15.04
C ILE A 337 4.18 12.38 16.29
N LYS A 338 3.55 11.68 17.22
CA LYS A 338 4.21 11.09 18.38
C LYS A 338 4.02 9.58 18.39
N ILE A 339 5.09 8.86 18.66
CA ILE A 339 5.07 7.42 18.92
C ILE A 339 5.51 7.20 20.37
N ASN A 340 4.69 6.49 21.13
CA ASN A 340 4.92 6.24 22.57
C ASN A 340 5.23 7.55 23.34
N GLY A 341 4.51 8.62 23.00
CA GLY A 341 4.69 9.94 23.60
C GLY A 341 5.87 10.75 23.08
N ARG A 342 6.82 10.17 22.32
CA ARG A 342 7.99 10.84 21.77
C ARG A 342 7.68 11.47 20.40
N PRO A 343 7.98 12.75 20.16
CA PRO A 343 7.89 13.37 18.86
C PRO A 343 8.82 12.68 17.85
N ILE A 344 8.31 12.44 16.66
CA ILE A 344 9.01 11.80 15.53
C ILE A 344 9.15 12.79 14.38
N LEU A 345 10.35 12.95 13.84
CA LEU A 345 10.54 13.56 12.54
C LEU A 345 10.26 12.49 11.48
N VAL A 346 9.18 12.67 10.73
CA VAL A 346 8.82 11.78 9.62
C VAL A 346 9.71 12.12 8.42
N VAL A 347 10.52 11.17 7.97
CA VAL A 347 11.34 11.31 6.75
C VAL A 347 11.10 10.11 5.85
N GLY A 348 10.59 10.32 4.66
CA GLY A 348 10.17 9.20 3.83
C GLY A 348 10.01 9.53 2.36
N GLY A 349 9.38 8.60 1.65
CA GLY A 349 9.03 8.79 0.25
C GLY A 349 7.72 8.11 -0.14
N GLY A 350 7.12 8.59 -1.21
CA GLY A 350 5.93 8.01 -1.81
C GLY A 350 6.29 6.69 -2.52
N PHE A 351 5.46 5.67 -2.36
CA PHE A 351 5.68 4.35 -2.93
C PHE A 351 4.62 4.01 -3.98
N ALA A 352 5.06 3.49 -5.11
CA ALA A 352 4.19 2.94 -6.14
C ALA A 352 4.49 1.44 -6.36
N PRO A 353 3.48 0.55 -6.37
CA PRO A 353 3.68 -0.85 -6.76
C PRO A 353 4.00 -0.95 -8.27
N ASP A 354 4.38 -2.14 -8.73
CA ASP A 354 4.57 -2.41 -10.17
C ASP A 354 3.32 -1.99 -10.97
N LEU A 355 3.49 -1.36 -12.13
CA LEU A 355 2.41 -0.83 -12.96
C LEU A 355 1.37 -1.90 -13.35
N PHE A 356 1.80 -3.14 -13.50
CA PHE A 356 0.95 -4.27 -13.82
C PHE A 356 0.56 -5.10 -12.59
N LEU A 357 0.87 -4.60 -11.37
CA LEU A 357 0.59 -5.23 -10.07
C LEU A 357 1.23 -6.61 -9.92
N ARG A 358 2.34 -6.85 -10.61
CA ARG A 358 3.09 -8.10 -10.47
C ARG A 358 3.72 -8.16 -9.09
N ARG A 359 3.63 -9.33 -8.45
CA ARG A 359 4.16 -9.56 -7.12
C ARG A 359 5.61 -10.05 -7.20
N ASP A 360 6.50 -9.38 -6.46
CA ASP A 360 7.88 -9.80 -6.26
C ASP A 360 8.33 -9.45 -4.84
N TYR A 361 8.31 -10.44 -3.96
CA TYR A 361 8.66 -10.25 -2.55
C TYR A 361 10.16 -10.02 -2.32
N GLU A 362 11.04 -10.56 -3.18
CA GLU A 362 12.48 -10.29 -3.10
C GLU A 362 12.77 -8.83 -3.45
N ASN A 363 12.16 -8.34 -4.53
CA ASN A 363 12.23 -6.94 -4.92
C ASN A 363 11.69 -6.03 -3.79
N LEU A 364 10.55 -6.37 -3.19
CA LEU A 364 9.99 -5.59 -2.10
C LEU A 364 10.91 -5.55 -0.87
N ARG A 365 11.51 -6.69 -0.48
CA ARG A 365 12.50 -6.72 0.62
C ARG A 365 13.70 -5.85 0.31
N ALA A 366 14.20 -5.88 -0.93
CA ALA A 366 15.30 -5.02 -1.35
C ALA A 366 14.93 -3.53 -1.28
N GLN A 367 13.71 -3.15 -1.68
CA GLN A 367 13.23 -1.77 -1.55
C GLN A 367 13.18 -1.29 -0.09
N PHE A 368 12.72 -2.13 0.83
CA PHE A 368 12.76 -1.83 2.27
C PHE A 368 14.19 -1.67 2.80
N ALA A 369 15.11 -2.53 2.36
CA ALA A 369 16.52 -2.43 2.72
C ALA A 369 17.14 -1.11 2.22
N LEU A 370 16.91 -0.74 0.95
CA LEU A 370 17.36 0.54 0.38
C LEU A 370 16.77 1.74 1.14
N THR A 371 15.48 1.68 1.51
CA THR A 371 14.81 2.73 2.30
C THR A 371 15.50 2.94 3.65
N LYS A 372 15.78 1.85 4.38
CA LYS A 372 16.49 1.91 5.66
C LYS A 372 17.94 2.38 5.50
N GLU A 373 18.63 1.91 4.47
CA GLU A 373 20.02 2.28 4.20
C GLU A 373 20.18 3.78 3.93
N MET A 374 19.19 4.42 3.31
CA MET A 374 19.13 5.87 3.14
C MET A 374 18.86 6.63 4.45
N GLY A 375 18.45 5.96 5.52
CA GLY A 375 18.02 6.59 6.78
C GLY A 375 16.58 7.11 6.75
N LEU A 376 15.78 6.70 5.76
CA LEU A 376 14.35 6.98 5.70
C LEU A 376 13.60 6.06 6.66
N ASN A 377 12.56 6.58 7.32
CA ASN A 377 11.78 5.85 8.30
C ASN A 377 10.31 5.67 7.91
N THR A 378 9.87 6.25 6.78
CA THR A 378 8.44 6.28 6.41
C THR A 378 8.24 5.99 4.92
N ILE A 379 7.18 5.24 4.62
CA ILE A 379 6.65 5.06 3.27
C ILE A 379 5.21 5.59 3.23
N ARG A 380 4.90 6.43 2.24
CA ARG A 380 3.52 6.86 1.97
C ARG A 380 2.93 6.08 0.81
N LEU A 381 1.78 5.47 1.06
CA LEU A 381 0.95 4.81 0.05
C LEU A 381 -0.16 5.78 -0.37
N GLU A 382 -0.08 6.29 -1.58
CA GLU A 382 -1.13 7.13 -2.13
C GLU A 382 -2.27 6.26 -2.69
N GLY A 383 -3.04 5.68 -1.76
CA GLY A 383 -4.20 4.84 -2.01
C GLY A 383 -3.96 3.50 -2.68
N LYS A 384 -2.72 3.13 -2.94
CA LYS A 384 -2.36 1.81 -3.47
C LYS A 384 -2.08 0.87 -2.30
N LEU A 385 -3.17 0.44 -1.62
CA LEU A 385 -3.12 -0.39 -0.42
C LEU A 385 -2.72 -1.82 -0.79
N VAL A 386 -1.42 -2.03 -0.91
CA VAL A 386 -0.77 -3.29 -1.27
C VAL A 386 -1.12 -4.45 -0.31
N ASP A 387 -0.58 -5.64 -0.54
CA ASP A 387 -0.91 -6.85 0.20
C ASP A 387 -0.44 -6.85 1.68
N ASP A 388 -0.89 -7.82 2.45
CA ASP A 388 -0.54 -7.96 3.87
C ASP A 388 0.97 -8.21 4.09
N TYR A 389 1.67 -8.75 3.09
CA TYR A 389 3.11 -8.97 3.20
C TYR A 389 3.88 -7.64 3.35
N PHE A 390 3.48 -6.61 2.62
CA PHE A 390 4.06 -5.27 2.74
C PHE A 390 3.95 -4.73 4.17
N PHE A 391 2.76 -4.77 4.76
CA PHE A 391 2.53 -4.24 6.10
C PHE A 391 3.23 -5.07 7.18
N ASN A 392 3.22 -6.40 7.04
CA ASN A 392 3.99 -7.28 7.93
C ASN A 392 5.50 -7.03 7.83
N LEU A 393 6.01 -6.69 6.64
CA LEU A 393 7.41 -6.30 6.45
C LEU A 393 7.69 -4.95 7.10
N ALA A 394 6.81 -3.96 6.92
CA ALA A 394 6.91 -2.64 7.56
C ALA A 394 6.98 -2.76 9.09
N ASP A 395 6.11 -3.59 9.68
CA ASP A 395 6.11 -3.86 11.12
C ASP A 395 7.44 -4.42 11.62
N ARG A 396 7.99 -5.42 10.91
CA ARG A 396 9.27 -6.07 11.27
C ARG A 396 10.48 -5.18 11.06
N GLU A 397 10.47 -4.41 9.98
CA GLU A 397 11.59 -3.55 9.63
C GLU A 397 11.57 -2.20 10.35
N GLY A 398 10.49 -1.87 11.06
CA GLY A 398 10.35 -0.59 11.74
C GLY A 398 10.22 0.58 10.77
N ILE A 399 9.58 0.38 9.63
CA ILE A 399 9.25 1.42 8.66
C ILE A 399 7.81 1.87 8.91
N MET A 400 7.63 3.15 9.17
CA MET A 400 6.30 3.75 9.32
C MET A 400 5.56 3.79 7.98
N VAL A 401 4.25 3.71 8.02
CA VAL A 401 3.40 3.77 6.83
C VAL A 401 2.31 4.82 7.00
N ILE A 402 2.21 5.72 6.02
CA ILE A 402 1.08 6.61 5.83
C ILE A 402 0.18 5.98 4.77
N ALA A 403 -1.04 5.63 5.14
CA ALA A 403 -2.03 5.01 4.26
C ALA A 403 -3.21 5.95 4.01
N GLY A 404 -3.99 5.70 2.97
CA GLY A 404 -5.16 6.50 2.64
C GLY A 404 -5.75 6.12 1.30
N TRP A 405 -6.68 6.94 0.80
CA TRP A 405 -7.28 6.74 -0.52
C TRP A 405 -6.44 7.31 -1.65
N ASN A 406 -6.76 6.85 -2.87
CA ASN A 406 -6.09 7.28 -4.10
C ASN A 406 -6.33 8.76 -4.39
N CYS A 407 -5.36 9.41 -5.01
CA CYS A 407 -5.60 10.66 -5.71
C CYS A 407 -6.23 10.41 -7.09
N GLY A 408 -6.90 11.43 -7.60
CA GLY A 408 -7.39 11.47 -8.97
C GLY A 408 -8.47 10.46 -9.31
N ASP A 409 -8.69 10.27 -10.61
CA ASP A 409 -9.75 9.46 -11.17
C ASP A 409 -11.12 9.74 -10.50
N VAL A 410 -11.95 8.73 -10.34
CA VAL A 410 -13.26 8.89 -9.69
C VAL A 410 -13.16 9.01 -8.17
N TRP A 411 -12.03 8.63 -7.56
CA TRP A 411 -11.85 8.69 -6.10
C TRP A 411 -12.02 10.09 -5.53
N GLU A 412 -11.67 11.14 -6.30
CA GLU A 412 -11.82 12.55 -5.92
C GLU A 412 -12.81 13.31 -6.80
N LYS A 413 -13.69 12.57 -7.52
CA LYS A 413 -14.80 13.13 -8.33
C LYS A 413 -16.13 12.76 -7.70
N TRP A 414 -16.33 13.19 -6.46
CA TRP A 414 -17.54 12.89 -5.66
C TRP A 414 -18.84 13.35 -6.31
N ASP A 415 -18.79 14.37 -7.19
CA ASP A 415 -19.91 14.81 -8.01
C ASP A 415 -20.41 13.72 -8.99
N LYS A 416 -19.59 12.73 -9.29
CA LYS A 416 -19.92 11.56 -10.13
C LYS A 416 -20.35 10.34 -9.33
N TRP A 417 -20.29 10.41 -8.00
CA TRP A 417 -20.63 9.27 -7.17
C TRP A 417 -22.14 9.06 -7.10
N THR A 418 -22.54 7.83 -7.28
CA THR A 418 -23.91 7.35 -7.04
C THR A 418 -24.03 6.83 -5.60
N SER A 419 -25.27 6.54 -5.17
CA SER A 419 -25.48 5.88 -3.88
C SER A 419 -24.76 4.52 -3.77
N GLU A 420 -24.65 3.81 -4.88
CA GLU A 420 -23.90 2.57 -4.97
C GLU A 420 -22.38 2.81 -4.80
N THR A 421 -21.83 3.83 -5.45
CA THR A 421 -20.43 4.22 -5.30
C THR A 421 -20.10 4.56 -3.84
N VAL A 422 -20.97 5.32 -3.18
CA VAL A 422 -20.85 5.66 -1.75
C VAL A 422 -20.84 4.41 -0.87
N GLU A 423 -21.71 3.44 -1.16
CA GLU A 423 -21.77 2.19 -0.42
C GLU A 423 -20.53 1.31 -0.62
N ILE A 424 -20.03 1.22 -1.86
CA ILE A 424 -18.79 0.50 -2.16
C ILE A 424 -17.59 1.15 -1.47
N ALA A 425 -17.48 2.48 -1.51
CA ALA A 425 -16.42 3.22 -0.82
C ALA A 425 -16.47 2.98 0.70
N SER A 426 -17.66 3.05 1.28
CA SER A 426 -17.89 2.83 2.71
C SER A 426 -17.48 1.43 3.17
N LYS A 427 -17.91 0.41 2.43
CA LYS A 427 -17.54 -0.98 2.71
C LYS A 427 -16.06 -1.24 2.46
N SER A 428 -15.48 -0.62 1.44
CA SER A 428 -14.04 -0.70 1.18
C SER A 428 -13.24 -0.09 2.33
N LEU A 429 -13.67 1.06 2.86
CA LEU A 429 -13.03 1.67 4.03
C LEU A 429 -13.10 0.73 5.24
N GLU A 430 -14.28 0.18 5.55
CA GLU A 430 -14.44 -0.76 6.67
C GLU A 430 -13.52 -1.98 6.50
N ASP A 431 -13.52 -2.62 5.31
CA ASP A 431 -12.69 -3.79 5.01
C ASP A 431 -11.19 -3.49 5.17
N GLN A 432 -10.72 -2.33 4.66
CA GLN A 432 -9.31 -1.96 4.73
C GLN A 432 -8.90 -1.57 6.15
N LEU A 433 -9.70 -0.79 6.88
CA LEU A 433 -9.37 -0.40 8.25
C LEU A 433 -9.34 -1.61 9.19
N LEU A 434 -10.28 -2.56 9.08
CA LEU A 434 -10.28 -3.81 9.83
C LEU A 434 -9.01 -4.64 9.57
N ARG A 435 -8.54 -4.67 8.32
CA ARG A 435 -7.28 -5.31 7.93
C ARG A 435 -6.07 -4.62 8.55
N LEU A 436 -6.05 -3.28 8.47
CA LEU A 436 -4.86 -2.46 8.74
C LEU A 436 -4.68 -2.08 10.21
N ARG A 437 -5.75 -2.07 11.02
CA ARG A 437 -5.71 -1.61 12.43
C ARG A 437 -4.77 -2.43 13.34
N ARG A 438 -4.32 -3.61 12.91
CA ARG A 438 -3.40 -4.48 13.67
C ARG A 438 -1.93 -4.07 13.54
N HIS A 439 -1.57 -3.28 12.51
CA HIS A 439 -0.18 -2.97 12.17
C HIS A 439 0.35 -1.77 12.95
N PRO A 440 1.38 -1.92 13.81
CA PRO A 440 1.98 -0.81 14.54
C PRO A 440 2.69 0.19 13.63
N SER A 441 3.12 -0.23 12.44
CA SER A 441 3.78 0.61 11.45
C SER A 441 2.88 1.70 10.87
N ILE A 442 1.56 1.53 10.87
CA ILE A 442 0.64 2.54 10.32
C ILE A 442 0.50 3.68 11.31
N ILE A 443 0.95 4.87 10.88
CA ILE A 443 0.97 6.07 11.74
C ILE A 443 -0.14 7.07 11.40
N MET A 444 -0.75 6.98 10.24
CA MET A 444 -1.78 7.93 9.78
C MET A 444 -2.64 7.32 8.68
N TRP A 445 -3.91 7.72 8.66
CA TRP A 445 -4.84 7.48 7.57
C TRP A 445 -5.28 8.80 6.93
N MET A 446 -5.32 8.86 5.58
CA MET A 446 -5.76 10.01 4.80
C MET A 446 -7.06 9.69 4.07
N ASN A 447 -8.13 10.46 4.33
CA ASN A 447 -9.45 10.26 3.72
C ASN A 447 -9.55 10.74 2.27
N GLY A 448 -8.58 11.50 1.82
CA GLY A 448 -8.36 11.94 0.45
C GLY A 448 -6.88 12.23 0.24
N SER A 449 -6.47 12.50 -0.99
CA SER A 449 -5.11 12.91 -1.34
C SER A 449 -5.07 14.41 -1.68
N ASP A 450 -5.37 14.79 -2.94
CA ASP A 450 -5.33 16.18 -3.39
C ASP A 450 -6.45 17.03 -2.81
N PHE A 451 -7.59 16.41 -2.56
CA PHE A 451 -8.79 17.06 -2.03
C PHE A 451 -9.34 16.27 -0.83
N HIS A 452 -9.97 16.98 0.08
CA HIS A 452 -10.75 16.35 1.13
C HIS A 452 -12.15 15.94 0.62
N PRO A 453 -12.72 14.84 1.15
CA PRO A 453 -14.09 14.46 0.83
C PRO A 453 -15.10 15.60 1.15
N PRO A 454 -16.22 15.70 0.44
CA PRO A 454 -17.32 16.58 0.84
C PRO A 454 -17.89 16.15 2.19
N GLU A 455 -18.54 17.08 2.89
CA GLU A 455 -19.01 16.93 4.27
C GLU A 455 -19.75 15.60 4.53
N GLU A 456 -20.67 15.23 3.65
CA GLU A 456 -21.48 14.00 3.80
C GLU A 456 -20.59 12.74 3.78
N ILE A 457 -19.64 12.68 2.86
CA ILE A 457 -18.73 11.54 2.71
C ILE A 457 -17.72 11.49 3.87
N GLU A 458 -17.18 12.64 4.26
CA GLU A 458 -16.22 12.70 5.37
C GLU A 458 -16.88 12.27 6.69
N ARG A 459 -18.09 12.76 7.00
CA ARG A 459 -18.83 12.31 8.19
C ARG A 459 -19.08 10.81 8.18
N ARG A 460 -19.38 10.24 7.01
CA ARG A 460 -19.57 8.80 6.85
C ARG A 460 -18.29 8.03 7.09
N TYR A 461 -17.16 8.52 6.59
CA TYR A 461 -15.85 7.91 6.82
C TYR A 461 -15.46 7.95 8.30
N LEU A 462 -15.57 9.10 8.96
CA LEU A 462 -15.30 9.24 10.38
C LEU A 462 -16.16 8.30 11.25
N ALA A 463 -17.44 8.12 10.89
CA ALA A 463 -18.33 7.18 11.59
C ALA A 463 -17.88 5.71 11.41
N ILE A 464 -17.36 5.33 10.24
CA ILE A 464 -16.82 3.99 9.99
C ILE A 464 -15.51 3.79 10.79
N GLU A 465 -14.63 4.78 10.78
CA GLU A 465 -13.37 4.79 11.54
C GLU A 465 -13.62 4.59 13.04
N GLU A 466 -14.58 5.31 13.59
CA GLU A 466 -15.02 5.14 14.99
C GLU A 466 -15.60 3.74 15.21
N LYS A 467 -16.50 3.28 14.35
CA LYS A 467 -17.13 1.96 14.43
C LYS A 467 -16.12 0.82 14.46
N VAL A 468 -15.09 0.87 13.63
CA VAL A 468 -14.05 -0.18 13.59
C VAL A 468 -13.00 0.02 14.68
N GLY A 469 -13.10 1.06 15.49
CA GLY A 469 -12.15 1.36 16.56
C GLY A 469 -10.78 1.77 16.01
N TRP A 470 -10.74 2.54 14.94
CA TRP A 470 -9.48 3.09 14.44
C TRP A 470 -8.87 4.06 15.45
N ASN A 471 -7.63 3.85 15.85
CA ASN A 471 -6.97 4.60 16.92
C ASN A 471 -5.64 5.27 16.47
N ARG A 472 -5.53 5.54 15.17
CA ARG A 472 -4.40 6.28 14.60
C ARG A 472 -4.86 7.67 14.15
N PRO A 473 -3.94 8.64 14.01
CA PRO A 473 -4.24 9.93 13.39
C PRO A 473 -4.96 9.81 12.05
N ILE A 474 -5.95 10.67 11.84
CA ILE A 474 -6.73 10.79 10.61
C ILE A 474 -6.58 12.23 10.12
N VAL A 475 -6.38 12.40 8.82
CA VAL A 475 -6.46 13.71 8.14
C VAL A 475 -7.42 13.62 6.97
N SER A 476 -8.12 14.73 6.69
CA SER A 476 -9.11 14.77 5.61
C SER A 476 -8.49 14.66 4.22
N SER A 477 -7.26 15.18 4.04
CA SER A 477 -6.48 15.06 2.80
C SER A 477 -4.98 15.24 3.05
N ALA A 478 -4.17 15.04 2.02
CA ALA A 478 -2.73 15.29 2.07
C ALA A 478 -2.36 16.77 1.87
N THR A 479 -3.35 17.67 1.66
CA THR A 479 -3.16 19.10 1.41
C THR A 479 -3.44 19.96 2.64
N ALA A 480 -3.10 21.24 2.55
CA ALA A 480 -3.39 22.22 3.60
C ALA A 480 -4.85 22.71 3.61
N ALA A 481 -5.68 22.26 2.66
CA ALA A 481 -7.07 22.69 2.58
C ALA A 481 -7.85 22.17 3.81
N PRO A 482 -8.43 23.06 4.62
CA PRO A 482 -9.19 22.66 5.79
C PRO A 482 -10.53 22.07 5.39
N SER A 483 -10.95 20.97 6.01
CA SER A 483 -12.30 20.45 5.89
C SER A 483 -13.27 21.22 6.78
N SER A 484 -14.54 21.32 6.37
CA SER A 484 -15.62 21.86 7.20
C SER A 484 -16.00 20.95 8.39
N VAL A 485 -15.58 19.69 8.38
CA VAL A 485 -15.89 18.67 9.39
C VAL A 485 -14.75 18.52 10.39
N SER A 486 -13.56 18.14 9.91
CA SER A 486 -12.39 17.85 10.76
C SER A 486 -11.43 19.04 10.93
N GLY A 487 -11.67 20.15 10.20
CA GLY A 487 -10.85 21.36 10.31
C GLY A 487 -9.51 21.28 9.59
N PRO A 488 -8.47 21.97 10.08
CA PRO A 488 -7.15 21.98 9.47
C PRO A 488 -6.47 20.60 9.50
N THR A 489 -5.82 20.23 8.43
CA THR A 489 -5.08 18.96 8.30
C THR A 489 -3.72 19.00 9.01
N GLY A 490 -3.09 20.17 9.08
CA GLY A 490 -1.72 20.37 9.59
C GLY A 490 -0.64 19.82 8.66
N VAL A 491 -1.01 19.31 7.50
CA VAL A 491 -0.10 18.87 6.44
C VAL A 491 -0.23 19.77 5.22
N ARG A 492 0.70 19.68 4.28
CA ARG A 492 0.65 20.47 3.05
C ARG A 492 1.36 19.79 1.89
N MET A 493 0.94 20.09 0.66
CA MET A 493 1.39 19.48 -0.57
C MET A 493 1.64 20.54 -1.68
N PRO A 494 2.56 21.50 -1.47
CA PRO A 494 2.83 22.55 -2.45
C PRO A 494 3.80 22.14 -3.56
N GLY A 495 4.43 20.96 -3.51
CA GLY A 495 5.61 20.64 -4.29
C GLY A 495 6.87 21.29 -3.70
N PRO A 496 7.94 21.55 -4.50
CA PRO A 496 8.01 21.40 -5.96
C PRO A 496 8.00 19.94 -6.43
N TYR A 497 7.75 19.76 -7.72
CA TYR A 497 7.83 18.46 -8.42
C TYR A 497 8.81 18.50 -9.59
N ASP A 498 9.51 19.64 -9.77
CA ASP A 498 10.49 19.88 -10.81
C ASP A 498 11.76 20.44 -10.20
N TYR A 499 12.84 20.53 -11.00
CA TYR A 499 14.14 20.97 -10.52
C TYR A 499 14.09 22.32 -9.83
N VAL A 500 14.67 22.35 -8.62
CA VAL A 500 14.98 23.57 -7.87
C VAL A 500 16.44 23.54 -7.39
N PRO A 501 17.12 24.70 -7.29
CA PRO A 501 18.49 24.74 -6.80
C PRO A 501 18.59 24.49 -5.28
N PRO A 502 19.77 24.15 -4.75
CA PRO A 502 19.95 23.81 -3.33
C PRO A 502 19.47 24.87 -2.33
N ASN A 503 19.65 26.16 -2.62
CA ASN A 503 19.21 27.25 -1.76
C ASN A 503 17.68 27.37 -1.62
N TYR A 504 16.92 26.86 -2.59
CA TYR A 504 15.46 26.87 -2.54
C TYR A 504 14.91 26.32 -1.22
N TRP A 505 15.48 25.24 -0.71
CA TRP A 505 15.02 24.56 0.49
C TRP A 505 15.18 25.38 1.77
N TYR A 506 16.10 26.33 1.77
CA TYR A 506 16.39 27.22 2.89
C TYR A 506 15.64 28.56 2.81
N GLU A 507 15.33 29.03 1.60
CA GLU A 507 14.81 30.37 1.34
C GLU A 507 13.31 30.39 1.01
N ALA A 508 12.83 29.44 0.21
CA ALA A 508 11.47 29.43 -0.35
C ALA A 508 10.44 28.81 0.65
N THR A 509 10.33 29.34 1.86
CA THR A 509 9.51 28.78 2.92
C THR A 509 8.02 28.72 2.62
N ASP A 510 7.49 29.62 1.77
CA ASP A 510 6.05 29.70 1.44
C ASP A 510 5.66 28.69 0.35
N LEU A 511 6.60 28.26 -0.47
CA LEU A 511 6.36 27.40 -1.64
C LEU A 511 6.88 25.96 -1.48
N GLY A 512 7.17 25.49 -0.27
CA GLY A 512 7.67 24.14 -0.07
C GLY A 512 9.05 24.06 0.54
N GLY A 513 9.62 25.17 1.01
CA GLY A 513 10.83 25.18 1.84
C GLY A 513 10.66 24.31 3.10
N ALA A 514 11.76 24.02 3.78
CA ALA A 514 11.84 23.01 4.84
C ALA A 514 11.13 23.43 6.14
N ARG A 515 9.80 23.45 6.11
CA ARG A 515 8.89 23.73 7.24
C ARG A 515 7.66 22.85 7.21
N GLY A 516 7.12 22.56 8.40
CA GLY A 516 5.88 21.83 8.59
C GLY A 516 5.96 20.35 8.16
N PHE A 517 4.81 19.78 7.85
CA PHE A 517 4.68 18.41 7.34
C PHE A 517 4.34 18.44 5.85
N LEU A 518 5.30 18.10 4.99
CA LEU A 518 5.10 18.00 3.55
C LEU A 518 4.85 16.56 3.16
N THR A 519 3.69 16.33 2.56
CA THR A 519 3.23 14.98 2.15
C THR A 519 3.73 14.57 0.79
N GLU A 520 4.13 15.55 -0.04
CA GLU A 520 4.73 15.36 -1.35
C GLU A 520 5.64 16.54 -1.68
N VAL A 521 6.90 16.26 -1.94
CA VAL A 521 7.87 17.28 -2.30
C VAL A 521 9.12 16.63 -2.88
N GLY A 522 9.71 17.23 -3.90
CA GLY A 522 10.97 16.76 -4.45
C GLY A 522 11.50 17.64 -5.56
N PRO A 523 12.82 17.59 -5.84
CA PRO A 523 13.46 18.43 -6.86
C PRO A 523 13.32 17.91 -8.30
N GLY A 524 12.42 16.99 -8.57
CA GLY A 524 12.01 16.58 -9.91
C GLY A 524 12.83 15.48 -10.56
N PRO A 525 13.49 15.71 -11.69
CA PRO A 525 14.10 14.66 -12.49
C PRO A 525 15.13 13.82 -11.72
N SER A 526 15.05 12.51 -11.94
CA SER A 526 15.93 11.52 -11.33
C SER A 526 16.43 10.55 -12.40
N LEU A 527 17.59 10.84 -12.99
CA LEU A 527 18.10 10.07 -14.11
C LEU A 527 18.80 8.80 -13.62
N PRO A 528 18.47 7.63 -14.18
CA PRO A 528 19.21 6.39 -13.97
C PRO A 528 20.62 6.46 -14.56
N LEU A 529 21.46 5.47 -14.23
CA LEU A 529 22.76 5.30 -14.85
C LEU A 529 22.62 4.86 -16.32
N LYS A 530 23.65 5.08 -17.13
CA LYS A 530 23.63 4.77 -18.57
C LYS A 530 23.28 3.30 -18.86
N GLU A 531 23.81 2.38 -18.06
CA GLU A 531 23.56 0.93 -18.20
C GLU A 531 22.11 0.58 -17.95
N GLU A 532 21.43 1.34 -17.10
CA GLU A 532 20.00 1.16 -16.83
C GLU A 532 19.16 1.76 -17.95
N LEU A 533 19.52 2.94 -18.44
CA LEU A 533 18.84 3.57 -19.58
C LEU A 533 18.79 2.61 -20.78
N ARG A 534 19.86 1.86 -21.04
CA ARG A 534 19.93 0.86 -22.10
C ARG A 534 18.93 -0.30 -21.96
N ARG A 535 18.40 -0.52 -20.75
CA ARG A 535 17.38 -1.54 -20.53
C ARG A 535 16.01 -1.16 -21.09
N PHE A 536 15.76 0.14 -21.27
CA PHE A 536 14.47 0.62 -21.74
C PHE A 536 14.53 1.68 -22.84
N ILE A 537 15.69 2.30 -23.09
CA ILE A 537 15.90 3.21 -24.22
C ILE A 537 16.81 2.51 -25.25
N PRO A 538 16.37 2.37 -26.53
CA PRO A 538 17.21 1.82 -27.59
C PRO A 538 18.53 2.58 -27.76
N GLU A 539 19.62 1.88 -28.11
CA GLU A 539 20.97 2.46 -28.21
C GLU A 539 21.01 3.66 -29.16
N ASP A 540 20.30 3.58 -30.31
CA ASP A 540 20.21 4.66 -31.29
C ASP A 540 19.34 5.85 -30.83
N LYS A 541 18.67 5.75 -29.68
CA LYS A 541 17.82 6.76 -29.05
C LYS A 541 18.37 7.32 -27.75
N LEU A 542 19.56 6.84 -27.33
CA LEU A 542 20.18 7.34 -26.10
C LEU A 542 20.58 8.80 -26.17
N TRP A 543 20.90 9.31 -27.37
CA TRP A 543 21.27 10.71 -27.56
C TRP A 543 21.01 11.17 -29.00
N PRO A 544 20.59 12.44 -29.22
CA PRO A 544 20.14 13.40 -28.21
C PRO A 544 18.79 13.00 -27.58
N ILE A 545 18.38 13.72 -26.52
CA ILE A 545 17.06 13.57 -25.90
C ILE A 545 15.97 13.66 -26.99
N ASN A 546 15.00 12.79 -26.89
CA ASN A 546 13.97 12.59 -27.91
C ASN A 546 12.68 12.07 -27.29
N ARG A 547 11.64 11.85 -28.10
CA ARG A 547 10.31 11.41 -27.62
C ARG A 547 10.30 10.11 -26.81
N VAL A 548 11.31 9.23 -26.92
CA VAL A 548 11.41 8.03 -26.07
C VAL A 548 11.79 8.44 -24.65
N TRP A 549 12.68 9.41 -24.49
CA TRP A 549 12.96 10.02 -23.21
C TRP A 549 11.73 10.68 -22.62
N ASP A 550 11.01 11.48 -23.44
CA ASP A 550 9.79 12.17 -23.00
C ASP A 550 8.75 11.18 -22.50
N PHE A 551 8.55 10.06 -23.21
CA PHE A 551 7.64 9.00 -22.76
C PHE A 551 8.01 8.48 -21.37
N HIS A 552 9.28 8.29 -21.08
CA HIS A 552 9.77 7.81 -19.78
C HIS A 552 9.87 8.90 -18.69
N CYS A 553 9.62 10.16 -19.00
CA CYS A 553 9.47 11.19 -17.97
C CYS A 553 8.15 11.06 -17.21
N GLY A 554 7.06 10.73 -17.87
CA GLY A 554 5.73 10.69 -17.30
C GLY A 554 4.70 11.32 -18.22
N LEU A 555 3.55 11.64 -17.67
CA LEU A 555 2.44 12.26 -18.39
C LEU A 555 2.15 13.67 -17.85
N GLY A 556 1.24 14.38 -18.49
CA GLY A 556 0.75 15.67 -18.04
C GLY A 556 1.81 16.75 -18.02
N SER A 557 1.97 17.39 -16.88
CA SER A 557 2.96 18.46 -16.66
C SER A 557 4.39 17.96 -16.61
N PHE A 558 4.62 16.65 -16.55
CA PHE A 558 5.90 15.99 -16.33
C PHE A 558 6.40 15.23 -17.55
N TYR A 559 5.89 15.57 -18.73
CA TYR A 559 6.10 14.84 -19.97
C TYR A 559 7.49 15.00 -20.58
N ASP A 560 8.35 15.89 -20.05
CA ASP A 560 9.70 16.08 -20.51
C ASP A 560 10.65 16.57 -19.41
N ILE A 561 11.95 16.53 -19.66
CA ILE A 561 12.99 17.04 -18.75
C ILE A 561 13.63 18.35 -19.24
N SER A 562 12.93 19.10 -20.10
CA SER A 562 13.50 20.32 -20.75
C SER A 562 13.88 21.40 -19.74
N ARG A 563 13.07 21.60 -18.68
CA ARG A 563 13.38 22.57 -17.61
C ARG A 563 14.67 22.18 -16.87
N PHE A 564 14.79 20.91 -16.51
CA PHE A 564 16.01 20.38 -15.87
C PHE A 564 17.23 20.50 -16.80
N TYR A 565 17.09 20.11 -18.06
CA TYR A 565 18.14 20.24 -19.07
C TYR A 565 18.65 21.67 -19.17
N LYS A 566 17.74 22.64 -19.26
CA LYS A 566 18.10 24.07 -19.35
C LYS A 566 18.81 24.57 -18.08
N ALA A 567 18.33 24.14 -16.90
CA ALA A 567 18.99 24.50 -15.64
C ALA A 567 20.40 23.93 -15.55
N LEU A 568 20.58 22.68 -15.98
CA LEU A 568 21.88 22.01 -16.07
C LEU A 568 22.80 22.71 -17.05
N GLU A 569 22.31 23.05 -18.26
CA GLU A 569 23.06 23.78 -19.28
C GLU A 569 23.54 25.15 -18.77
N ASN A 570 22.67 25.89 -18.09
CA ASN A 570 23.03 27.20 -17.51
C ASN A 570 24.11 27.09 -16.42
N ARG A 571 24.14 25.99 -15.67
CA ARG A 571 25.05 25.79 -14.54
C ARG A 571 26.38 25.17 -14.95
N TYR A 572 26.38 24.20 -15.86
CA TYR A 572 27.54 23.38 -16.21
C TYR A 572 27.94 23.46 -17.69
N GLY A 573 27.24 24.26 -18.50
CA GLY A 573 27.36 24.33 -19.95
C GLY A 573 26.66 23.20 -20.69
N SER A 574 26.46 23.39 -22.01
CA SER A 574 25.74 22.42 -22.86
C SER A 574 26.40 21.04 -22.83
N PRO A 575 25.65 19.97 -22.64
CA PRO A 575 26.16 18.60 -22.70
C PRO A 575 26.69 18.26 -24.10
N LYS A 576 27.83 17.58 -24.16
CA LYS A 576 28.48 17.17 -25.42
C LYS A 576 27.91 15.87 -25.98
N ASP A 577 27.58 14.96 -25.10
CA ASP A 577 27.04 13.63 -25.39
C ASP A 577 26.25 13.10 -24.19
N VAL A 578 25.74 11.88 -24.26
CA VAL A 578 24.95 11.25 -23.19
C VAL A 578 25.76 11.08 -21.91
N ASP A 579 27.04 10.76 -21.97
CA ASP A 579 27.87 10.54 -20.79
C ASP A 579 28.13 11.88 -20.05
N ASP A 580 28.43 12.93 -20.77
CA ASP A 580 28.58 14.29 -20.20
C ASP A 580 27.23 14.79 -19.62
N PHE A 581 26.13 14.53 -20.31
CA PHE A 581 24.79 14.86 -19.80
C PHE A 581 24.48 14.14 -18.49
N LEU A 582 24.65 12.84 -18.45
CA LEU A 582 24.36 12.05 -17.24
C LEU A 582 25.29 12.43 -16.09
N TRP A 583 26.56 12.67 -16.34
CA TRP A 583 27.49 13.14 -15.30
C TRP A 583 27.04 14.45 -14.67
N LYS A 584 26.70 15.45 -15.48
CA LYS A 584 26.16 16.73 -15.01
C LYS A 584 24.85 16.59 -14.29
N ALA A 585 23.97 15.71 -14.79
CA ALA A 585 22.68 15.41 -14.16
C ALA A 585 22.84 14.78 -12.78
N GLN A 586 23.70 13.76 -12.65
CA GLN A 586 23.98 13.13 -11.36
C GLN A 586 24.52 14.16 -10.34
N LEU A 587 25.40 15.05 -10.75
CA LEU A 587 25.93 16.09 -9.87
C LEU A 587 24.83 17.05 -9.41
N SER A 588 23.99 17.50 -10.35
CA SER A 588 22.87 18.41 -10.05
C SER A 588 21.85 17.77 -9.10
N MET A 589 21.51 16.50 -9.35
CA MET A 589 20.60 15.72 -8.51
C MET A 589 21.16 15.56 -7.09
N TYR A 590 22.44 15.20 -6.96
CA TYR A 590 23.09 15.04 -5.65
C TYR A 590 22.97 16.30 -4.78
N GLU A 591 23.28 17.45 -5.36
CA GLU A 591 23.33 18.71 -4.61
C GLU A 591 21.96 19.14 -4.10
N THR A 592 20.93 19.08 -4.95
CA THR A 592 19.60 19.56 -4.59
C THR A 592 18.87 18.59 -3.64
N GLU A 593 19.00 17.27 -3.83
CA GLU A 593 18.44 16.27 -2.93
C GLU A 593 19.07 16.33 -1.53
N ARG A 594 20.40 16.44 -1.50
CA ARG A 594 21.11 16.56 -0.25
C ARG A 594 20.65 17.81 0.52
N ALA A 595 20.60 18.95 -0.14
CA ALA A 595 20.16 20.21 0.45
C ALA A 595 18.72 20.15 0.98
N MET A 596 17.82 19.46 0.29
CA MET A 596 16.45 19.25 0.73
C MET A 596 16.40 18.57 2.10
N PHE A 597 16.93 17.37 2.21
CA PHE A 597 16.88 16.62 3.46
C PHE A 597 17.69 17.28 4.59
N GLU A 598 18.85 17.89 4.27
CA GLU A 598 19.65 18.67 5.23
C GLU A 598 18.83 19.83 5.82
N ALA A 599 18.10 20.57 4.98
CA ALA A 599 17.26 21.69 5.44
C ALA A 599 16.12 21.20 6.36
N PHE A 600 15.42 20.11 5.99
CA PHE A 600 14.37 19.54 6.84
C PHE A 600 14.90 19.03 8.18
N VAL A 601 16.03 18.35 8.20
CA VAL A 601 16.63 17.86 9.44
C VAL A 601 17.17 19.01 10.32
N ARG A 602 17.75 20.06 9.72
CA ARG A 602 18.12 21.29 10.43
C ARG A 602 16.94 21.90 11.15
N ASN A 603 15.81 22.00 10.45
CA ASN A 603 14.60 22.64 10.92
C ASN A 603 13.67 21.70 11.72
N ARG A 604 14.16 20.56 12.21
CA ARG A 604 13.35 19.48 12.81
C ARG A 604 12.40 19.85 13.94
N TYR A 605 12.45 21.08 14.43
CA TYR A 605 11.52 21.58 15.44
C TYR A 605 10.33 22.33 14.84
N SER A 606 10.49 22.94 13.67
CA SER A 606 9.44 23.53 12.85
C SER A 606 9.05 22.63 11.66
N SER A 607 9.99 21.84 11.15
CA SER A 607 9.72 20.72 10.24
C SER A 607 9.31 19.49 11.02
N THR A 608 8.14 18.94 10.74
CA THR A 608 7.59 17.75 11.40
C THR A 608 7.55 16.53 10.49
N GLY A 609 7.61 16.74 9.18
CA GLY A 609 7.67 15.66 8.21
C GLY A 609 8.02 16.09 6.79
N VAL A 610 8.69 15.19 6.07
CA VAL A 610 8.97 15.30 4.65
C VAL A 610 8.80 13.95 3.97
N ILE A 611 7.94 13.90 2.96
CA ILE A 611 7.78 12.76 2.08
C ILE A 611 8.25 13.14 0.69
N HIS A 612 9.39 12.57 0.31
CA HIS A 612 9.94 12.75 -1.03
C HIS A 612 8.99 12.16 -2.08
N TRP A 613 8.76 12.88 -3.13
CA TRP A 613 7.97 12.43 -4.25
C TRP A 613 8.88 12.10 -5.43
N MET A 614 9.20 10.80 -5.67
CA MET A 614 8.78 9.53 -5.04
C MET A 614 9.98 8.76 -4.47
N LEU A 615 9.72 7.71 -3.68
CA LEU A 615 10.74 6.74 -3.27
C LEU A 615 11.22 5.90 -4.47
N ASN A 616 10.24 5.36 -5.20
CA ASN A 616 10.43 4.49 -6.37
C ASN A 616 9.46 4.88 -7.49
N ASN A 617 9.49 4.13 -8.60
CA ASN A 617 8.51 4.21 -9.67
C ASN A 617 7.92 2.83 -9.98
N SER A 618 6.68 2.83 -10.47
CA SER A 618 5.95 1.63 -10.91
C SER A 618 6.46 1.01 -12.22
N TRP A 619 7.32 1.74 -12.93
CA TRP A 619 7.88 1.41 -14.25
C TRP A 619 9.23 2.13 -14.45
N PRO A 620 10.06 1.75 -15.45
CA PRO A 620 11.30 2.48 -15.75
C PRO A 620 11.00 3.93 -16.16
N SER A 621 11.44 4.89 -15.34
CA SER A 621 11.10 6.30 -15.48
C SER A 621 12.33 7.18 -15.24
N LEU A 622 12.24 8.45 -15.59
CA LEU A 622 13.29 9.47 -15.48
C LEU A 622 13.00 10.54 -14.42
N ILE A 623 11.93 10.33 -13.63
CA ILE A 623 11.51 11.33 -12.63
C ILE A 623 11.38 10.73 -11.24
N TRP A 624 11.66 11.53 -10.22
CA TRP A 624 11.31 11.45 -8.80
C TRP A 624 11.89 10.31 -7.97
N HIS A 625 12.35 9.21 -8.55
CA HIS A 625 12.79 8.07 -7.75
C HIS A 625 14.15 8.32 -7.07
N LEU A 626 14.35 7.78 -5.87
CA LEU A 626 15.64 7.77 -5.17
C LEU A 626 16.50 6.57 -5.62
N TYR A 627 15.87 5.48 -6.01
CA TYR A 627 16.47 4.35 -6.70
C TYR A 627 15.57 3.95 -7.87
N SER A 628 16.20 3.48 -8.94
CA SER A 628 15.50 3.17 -10.17
C SER A 628 14.55 1.96 -10.02
N TYR A 629 13.69 1.76 -11.03
CA TYR A 629 12.86 0.56 -11.16
C TYR A 629 13.67 -0.75 -11.05
N TYR A 630 14.95 -0.71 -11.40
CA TYR A 630 15.89 -1.86 -11.33
C TYR A 630 16.64 -1.96 -10.00
N LEU A 631 16.23 -1.22 -8.97
CA LEU A 631 16.81 -1.20 -7.61
C LEU A 631 18.26 -0.70 -7.56
N ILE A 632 18.63 0.18 -8.47
CA ILE A 632 19.96 0.78 -8.50
C ILE A 632 19.87 2.23 -8.02
N GLY A 633 20.67 2.57 -6.98
CA GLY A 633 20.75 3.92 -6.45
C GLY A 633 21.51 4.84 -7.42
N ASN A 634 20.90 5.98 -7.74
CA ASN A 634 21.54 7.09 -8.45
C ASN A 634 22.11 8.12 -7.45
N ALA A 635 22.50 9.30 -7.93
CA ALA A 635 23.07 10.34 -7.08
C ALA A 635 22.08 10.82 -5.99
N SER A 636 20.78 10.85 -6.27
CA SER A 636 19.75 11.21 -5.28
C SER A 636 19.73 10.24 -4.10
N TYR A 637 19.86 8.93 -4.35
CA TYR A 637 19.99 7.91 -3.29
C TYR A 637 21.14 8.22 -2.33
N TYR A 638 22.34 8.47 -2.88
CA TYR A 638 23.51 8.75 -2.07
C TYR A 638 23.46 10.12 -1.38
N ALA A 639 22.77 11.08 -1.99
CA ALA A 639 22.52 12.40 -1.40
C ALA A 639 21.65 12.28 -0.13
N VAL A 640 20.53 11.55 -0.23
CA VAL A 640 19.62 11.29 0.92
C VAL A 640 20.36 10.52 2.01
N LYS A 641 21.05 9.44 1.65
CA LYS A 641 21.85 8.64 2.59
C LYS A 641 22.87 9.51 3.35
N LYS A 642 23.52 10.46 2.65
CA LYS A 642 24.48 11.37 3.26
C LYS A 642 23.81 12.40 4.17
N ALA A 643 22.71 13.01 3.74
CA ALA A 643 21.98 14.02 4.49
C ALA A 643 21.37 13.49 5.79
N LEU A 644 20.99 12.20 5.79
CA LEU A 644 20.33 11.54 6.91
C LEU A 644 21.29 10.75 7.82
N GLU A 645 22.61 10.88 7.68
CA GLU A 645 23.54 10.31 8.65
C GLU A 645 23.20 10.75 10.08
N PRO A 646 23.17 9.84 11.05
CA PRO A 646 22.77 10.17 12.43
C PRO A 646 23.61 11.26 13.09
N LEU A 647 24.90 11.33 12.77
CA LEU A 647 25.81 12.41 13.14
C LEU A 647 26.35 13.01 11.84
N HIS A 648 25.89 14.23 11.52
CA HIS A 648 26.12 14.84 10.21
C HIS A 648 26.59 16.28 10.31
N ILE A 649 27.53 16.66 9.44
CA ILE A 649 27.98 18.05 9.25
C ILE A 649 27.45 18.56 7.91
N GLN A 650 26.84 19.75 7.93
CA GLN A 650 26.25 20.36 6.74
C GLN A 650 26.53 21.86 6.63
N TYR A 651 26.51 22.34 5.39
CA TYR A 651 26.52 23.75 5.05
C TYR A 651 25.09 24.26 4.87
N CYS A 652 24.79 25.45 5.38
CA CYS A 652 23.48 26.08 5.31
C CYS A 652 23.52 27.22 4.29
N TYR A 653 22.68 27.09 3.25
CA TYR A 653 22.69 28.00 2.08
C TYR A 653 22.05 29.39 2.35
N ASP A 654 21.37 29.57 3.47
CA ASP A 654 20.70 30.84 3.84
C ASP A 654 21.58 31.80 4.64
N ASP A 655 22.52 31.27 5.44
CA ASP A 655 23.32 32.07 6.35
C ASP A 655 24.82 31.74 6.30
N ASP A 656 25.25 30.93 5.35
CA ASP A 656 26.64 30.48 5.15
C ASP A 656 27.27 29.78 6.36
N SER A 657 26.43 29.29 7.30
CA SER A 657 26.90 28.57 8.47
C SER A 657 27.22 27.11 8.19
N VAL A 658 28.11 26.55 9.01
CA VAL A 658 28.37 25.10 9.05
C VAL A 658 27.90 24.61 10.39
N ILE A 659 26.98 23.63 10.38
CA ILE A 659 26.40 23.09 11.60
C ILE A 659 26.60 21.58 11.70
N VAL A 660 26.55 21.07 12.91
CA VAL A 660 26.54 19.62 13.20
C VAL A 660 25.16 19.22 13.68
N ILE A 661 24.57 18.23 13.04
CA ILE A 661 23.32 17.61 13.42
C ILE A 661 23.62 16.31 14.16
N ASN A 662 23.07 16.17 15.35
CA ASN A 662 23.12 14.93 16.12
C ASN A 662 21.71 14.34 16.29
N ARG A 663 21.46 13.17 15.66
CA ARG A 663 20.25 12.37 15.76
C ARG A 663 20.50 11.03 16.46
N THR A 664 21.70 10.78 16.99
CA THR A 664 22.06 9.50 17.62
C THR A 664 21.36 9.25 18.96
N GLY A 665 20.76 10.29 19.56
CA GLY A 665 20.14 10.20 20.88
C GLY A 665 21.12 10.21 22.05
N VAL A 666 22.44 10.29 21.79
CA VAL A 666 23.49 10.38 22.81
C VAL A 666 24.34 11.64 22.58
N ALA A 667 24.92 12.18 23.65
CA ALA A 667 25.86 13.29 23.55
C ALA A 667 27.21 12.81 23.00
N HIS A 668 27.82 13.60 22.13
CA HIS A 668 29.15 13.37 21.57
C HIS A 668 30.08 14.53 21.96
N ASP A 669 31.14 14.23 22.68
CA ASP A 669 32.16 15.19 23.10
C ASP A 669 33.36 15.15 22.14
N ASN A 670 34.07 16.28 22.05
CA ASN A 670 35.32 16.41 21.28
C ASN A 670 35.20 16.12 19.77
N LEU A 671 34.06 16.44 19.15
CA LEU A 671 33.93 16.39 17.70
C LEU A 671 34.92 17.34 17.02
N LYS A 672 35.58 16.87 15.96
CA LYS A 672 36.38 17.68 15.07
C LYS A 672 35.66 17.81 13.74
N ALA A 673 35.36 19.03 13.34
CA ALA A 673 34.79 19.37 12.05
C ALA A 673 35.88 19.61 10.99
#